data_68b6ccef614692297b9dd0e464fb62fc
#
_entry.id   68b6ccef614692297b9dd0e464fb62fc
#
_cell.length_a   1.000
_cell.length_b   1.000
_cell.length_c   1.000
_cell.angle_alpha   90.00
_cell.angle_beta   90.00
_cell.angle_gamma   90.00
#
_symmetry.space_group_name_H-M   'P 1'
#
loop_
_entity.id
_entity.type
_entity.pdbx_description
1 polymer ?
#
loop_
_entity_poly.entity_id
_entity_poly.type
_entity_poly.pdbx_seq_one_letter_code
_entity_poly.pdbx_strand_id
1 'polypeptide(L)'
;HGSTPLWRRAMRRPGAVVKVLEMAATQGLSRTRSLVAGKLAAGQPTGYSAAGTVVEVGAGVDRFQVGDRVACAGAQCAHHAEFIRPPENLTVPVPDALDWGPASTVTLGAIALQGVRRAAPTMGESFVVLGLGLLGQLVSQLLKVHGCRVIGCDLDPNRVALARQLGMEAGLNPEVDSDVQHVQRLTDGFGVDGVIITAATASDTVASTAFQMCRKKGRVVLVGDVGLNLNRHDIYEKELDFLVSTSYGPGRYDRRYEEQGLDYPRAYVRWTENRNLAEYLRLLAERRLDVLPLIAAEYPISQAPQAYEMLKAPGEQRPLMIVLNYGDDADCQERVTLNPTACSGPSGRLRLALVGAGSFAKGMHLPNLQSLGAHYEVRTIVSRSGHNATAVARQCGARAATTDYQSVLDDAEIDAVLITTRHNLHADQTLQALQAGKHVLVEKPLVLRTEELDAIESFYRTPGDKPVLLTGFNRRFAPHARRLKELVDSRSNPMILNYRMNAGYLPLDTWYHTHEGGGRNLGEACHIYDLFVYLTGSRAVAVSAEAIRPSTGHYSSSDNFVATIRFEDGSLATLTYTALGSPSHAKELLEVYVDGRVLELNDYRDLCVHGSKARGLKTRRVEKGHLQELVEFAETIADGGDWPIPLWQQVQATRIALEVDRKLSACGESSPGAEPVVLRQAS
;
A
#
# COMPACT_ATOMS: atom_id res chain seq x y z
N HIS A 1 15.40 13.09 5.28
CA HIS A 1 14.01 12.97 5.84
C HIS A 1 13.94 12.33 7.25
N GLY A 2 15.00 11.70 7.76
CA GLY A 2 15.01 11.01 9.08
C GLY A 2 15.07 11.93 10.31
N SER A 3 15.60 13.12 10.19
CA SER A 3 15.92 14.02 11.33
C SER A 3 14.86 15.07 11.66
N THR A 4 13.75 15.16 10.92
CA THR A 4 12.73 16.18 11.17
C THR A 4 11.88 15.80 12.38
N PRO A 5 11.79 16.64 13.45
CA PRO A 5 10.98 16.37 14.61
C PRO A 5 9.50 16.08 14.27
N LEU A 6 8.86 15.17 15.01
CA LEU A 6 7.47 14.72 14.74
C LEU A 6 6.47 15.88 14.66
N TRP A 7 6.62 16.92 15.50
CA TRP A 7 5.73 18.08 15.49
C TRP A 7 5.83 18.90 14.18
N ARG A 8 7.03 19.03 13.58
CA ARG A 8 7.20 19.67 12.25
C ARG A 8 6.59 18.83 11.12
N ARG A 9 6.69 17.49 11.22
CA ARG A 9 5.99 16.58 10.27
C ARG A 9 4.49 16.69 10.39
N ALA A 10 3.95 16.82 11.62
CA ALA A 10 2.54 17.02 11.88
C ALA A 10 2.02 18.33 11.26
N MET A 11 2.74 19.44 11.42
CA MET A 11 2.37 20.72 10.79
C MET A 11 2.35 20.69 9.27
N ARG A 12 3.25 19.92 8.63
CA ARG A 12 3.29 19.76 7.17
C ARG A 12 2.18 18.85 6.62
N ARG A 13 1.50 18.09 7.46
CA ARG A 13 0.42 17.15 7.06
C ARG A 13 -0.79 17.26 7.99
N PRO A 14 -1.53 18.37 7.97
CA PRO A 14 -2.67 18.59 8.87
C PRO A 14 -3.75 17.50 8.75
N GLY A 15 -4.00 16.97 7.55
CA GLY A 15 -4.93 15.85 7.36
C GLY A 15 -4.54 14.56 8.07
N ALA A 16 -3.23 14.30 8.29
CA ALA A 16 -2.79 13.14 9.07
C ALA A 16 -3.07 13.34 10.58
N VAL A 17 -2.96 14.56 11.07
CA VAL A 17 -3.29 14.91 12.47
C VAL A 17 -4.79 14.73 12.71
N VAL A 18 -5.63 15.22 11.81
CA VAL A 18 -7.10 15.04 11.89
C VAL A 18 -7.45 13.54 11.93
N LYS A 19 -6.88 12.72 11.05
CA LYS A 19 -7.08 11.27 11.07
C LYS A 19 -6.67 10.61 12.38
N VAL A 20 -5.57 11.06 12.99
CA VAL A 20 -5.12 10.53 14.30
C VAL A 20 -6.10 10.92 15.40
N LEU A 21 -6.64 12.15 15.37
CA LEU A 21 -7.65 12.61 16.33
C LEU A 21 -8.98 11.87 16.17
N GLU A 22 -9.44 11.65 14.94
CA GLU A 22 -10.62 10.83 14.65
C GLU A 22 -10.44 9.37 15.12
N MET A 23 -9.27 8.79 14.88
CA MET A 23 -8.94 7.45 15.39
C MET A 23 -8.92 7.42 16.93
N ALA A 24 -8.40 8.45 17.57
CA ALA A 24 -8.38 8.54 19.04
C ALA A 24 -9.81 8.65 19.60
N ALA A 25 -10.68 9.40 18.95
CA ALA A 25 -12.07 9.54 19.34
C ALA A 25 -12.88 8.25 19.14
N THR A 26 -12.62 7.52 18.03
CA THR A 26 -13.39 6.30 17.68
C THR A 26 -12.84 5.02 18.28
N GLN A 27 -11.51 4.86 18.36
CA GLN A 27 -10.84 3.63 18.78
C GLN A 27 -10.16 3.72 20.15
N GLY A 28 -10.07 4.92 20.72
CA GLY A 28 -9.44 5.20 22.01
C GLY A 28 -7.95 5.53 21.93
N LEU A 29 -7.47 6.31 22.91
CA LEU A 29 -6.11 6.86 22.96
C LEU A 29 -5.01 5.79 22.99
N SER A 30 -5.18 4.73 23.77
CA SER A 30 -4.18 3.65 23.90
C SER A 30 -3.93 2.94 22.57
N ARG A 31 -5.01 2.60 21.86
CA ARG A 31 -4.94 1.92 20.56
C ARG A 31 -4.36 2.83 19.48
N THR A 32 -4.77 4.09 19.44
CA THR A 32 -4.22 5.09 18.52
C THR A 32 -2.72 5.30 18.77
N ARG A 33 -2.30 5.38 20.04
CA ARG A 33 -0.88 5.49 20.40
C ARG A 33 -0.08 4.28 19.94
N SER A 34 -0.61 3.06 20.14
CA SER A 34 0.03 1.82 19.66
C SER A 34 0.19 1.79 18.14
N LEU A 35 -0.86 2.18 17.39
CA LEU A 35 -0.83 2.27 15.93
C LEU A 35 0.17 3.30 15.41
N VAL A 36 0.20 4.47 16.01
CA VAL A 36 1.16 5.54 15.65
C VAL A 36 2.58 5.12 16.00
N ALA A 37 2.80 4.58 17.20
CA ALA A 37 4.10 4.06 17.61
C ALA A 37 4.57 2.91 16.70
N GLY A 38 3.68 1.97 16.35
CA GLY A 38 3.98 0.88 15.42
C GLY A 38 4.35 1.38 14.01
N LYS A 39 3.65 2.40 13.49
CA LYS A 39 4.01 3.03 12.21
C LYS A 39 5.36 3.75 12.25
N LEU A 40 5.71 4.36 13.38
CA LEU A 40 6.99 5.04 13.56
C LEU A 40 8.15 4.05 13.76
N ALA A 41 7.89 2.95 14.47
CA ALA A 41 8.86 1.89 14.73
C ALA A 41 9.08 0.97 13.51
N ALA A 42 8.09 0.81 12.65
CA ALA A 42 8.15 -0.09 11.49
C ALA A 42 9.23 0.30 10.45
N GLY A 43 9.81 1.52 10.55
CA GLY A 43 10.73 2.00 9.54
C GLY A 43 10.09 2.07 8.14
N GLN A 44 10.77 2.69 7.22
CA GLN A 44 10.42 2.60 5.80
C GLN A 44 11.62 2.01 5.06
N PRO A 45 11.42 1.18 4.04
CA PRO A 45 12.52 0.72 3.20
C PRO A 45 13.24 1.95 2.65
N THR A 46 14.56 1.93 2.71
CA THR A 46 15.43 3.00 2.18
C THR A 46 15.99 2.56 0.83
N GLY A 47 16.38 3.54 0.00
CA GLY A 47 16.82 3.28 -1.36
C GLY A 47 15.65 3.31 -2.36
N TYR A 48 16.00 3.57 -3.62
CA TYR A 48 15.04 3.62 -4.73
C TYR A 48 15.72 3.42 -6.10
N SER A 49 16.95 2.91 -6.10
CA SER A 49 17.75 2.65 -7.30
C SER A 49 18.65 1.44 -7.05
N ALA A 50 18.59 0.45 -7.90
CA ALA A 50 19.33 -0.80 -7.74
C ALA A 50 19.68 -1.40 -9.10
N ALA A 51 20.70 -2.28 -9.13
CA ALA A 51 21.01 -3.14 -10.27
C ALA A 51 21.35 -4.54 -9.77
N GLY A 52 21.05 -5.56 -10.56
CA GLY A 52 21.28 -6.95 -10.21
C GLY A 52 20.81 -7.93 -11.29
N THR A 53 20.79 -9.20 -10.94
CA THR A 53 20.40 -10.30 -11.83
C THR A 53 18.98 -10.76 -11.53
N VAL A 54 18.19 -11.04 -12.55
CA VAL A 54 16.84 -11.61 -12.42
C VAL A 54 16.95 -13.06 -11.92
N VAL A 55 16.35 -13.36 -10.78
CA VAL A 55 16.34 -14.70 -10.19
C VAL A 55 14.98 -15.40 -10.36
N GLU A 56 13.92 -14.62 -10.50
CA GLU A 56 12.55 -15.11 -10.72
C GLU A 56 11.75 -14.09 -11.51
N VAL A 57 10.80 -14.55 -12.34
CA VAL A 57 9.92 -13.72 -13.17
C VAL A 57 8.48 -13.98 -12.81
N GLY A 58 7.71 -12.92 -12.57
CA GLY A 58 6.28 -13.00 -12.25
C GLY A 58 5.43 -13.45 -13.46
N ALA A 59 4.26 -14.01 -13.17
CA ALA A 59 3.31 -14.39 -14.22
C ALA A 59 2.90 -13.18 -15.08
N GLY A 60 2.96 -13.34 -16.41
CA GLY A 60 2.60 -12.30 -17.38
C GLY A 60 3.70 -11.26 -17.66
N VAL A 61 4.92 -11.48 -17.18
CA VAL A 61 6.10 -10.68 -17.55
C VAL A 61 6.86 -11.38 -18.65
N ASP A 62 6.87 -10.80 -19.84
CA ASP A 62 7.46 -11.41 -21.06
C ASP A 62 8.78 -10.75 -21.49
N ARG A 63 9.14 -9.60 -20.90
CA ARG A 63 10.31 -8.80 -21.30
C ARG A 63 11.62 -9.24 -20.67
N PHE A 64 11.57 -10.07 -19.64
CA PHE A 64 12.74 -10.51 -18.86
C PHE A 64 12.71 -12.00 -18.62
N GLN A 65 13.90 -12.58 -18.46
CA GLN A 65 14.10 -13.99 -18.09
C GLN A 65 15.11 -14.11 -16.96
N VAL A 66 15.11 -15.26 -16.29
CA VAL A 66 16.10 -15.57 -15.23
C VAL A 66 17.51 -15.51 -15.82
N GLY A 67 18.40 -14.83 -15.12
CA GLY A 67 19.77 -14.58 -15.56
C GLY A 67 19.99 -13.21 -16.22
N ASP A 68 18.93 -12.48 -16.58
CA ASP A 68 19.08 -11.16 -17.20
C ASP A 68 19.70 -10.16 -16.21
N ARG A 69 20.60 -9.32 -16.73
CA ARG A 69 21.16 -8.18 -16.00
C ARG A 69 20.22 -6.99 -16.12
N VAL A 70 19.74 -6.50 -14.97
CA VAL A 70 18.74 -5.41 -14.94
C VAL A 70 19.10 -4.31 -13.97
N ALA A 71 18.62 -3.10 -14.26
CA ALA A 71 18.61 -1.99 -13.33
C ALA A 71 17.18 -1.52 -13.08
N CYS A 72 16.88 -1.13 -11.85
CA CYS A 72 15.53 -0.92 -11.36
C CYS A 72 15.40 0.43 -10.65
N ALA A 73 14.25 1.07 -10.86
CA ALA A 73 13.87 2.30 -10.19
C ALA A 73 12.66 2.10 -9.28
N GLY A 74 12.47 3.02 -8.34
CA GLY A 74 11.23 3.16 -7.58
C GLY A 74 11.38 2.98 -6.07
N ALA A 75 10.91 3.98 -5.33
CA ALA A 75 10.77 3.88 -3.89
C ALA A 75 9.79 2.74 -3.54
N GLN A 76 10.13 1.91 -2.56
CA GLN A 76 9.37 0.74 -2.12
C GLN A 76 9.53 -0.54 -2.96
N CYS A 77 10.13 -0.48 -4.15
CA CYS A 77 10.39 -1.65 -4.97
C CYS A 77 11.88 -1.84 -5.27
N ALA A 78 12.64 -0.78 -5.61
CA ALA A 78 14.11 -0.82 -5.79
C ALA A 78 14.85 -0.31 -4.54
N HIS A 79 14.49 -0.84 -3.38
CA HIS A 79 15.06 -0.48 -2.08
C HIS A 79 16.28 -1.34 -1.72
N HIS A 80 16.97 -0.99 -0.63
CA HIS A 80 18.10 -1.77 -0.13
C HIS A 80 17.63 -3.10 0.44
N ALA A 81 17.82 -4.17 -0.33
CA ALA A 81 17.55 -5.56 0.02
C ALA A 81 18.30 -6.49 -0.94
N GLU A 82 18.65 -7.70 -0.51
CA GLU A 82 19.23 -8.74 -1.36
C GLU A 82 18.29 -9.11 -2.51
N PHE A 83 16.98 -9.20 -2.22
CA PHE A 83 15.94 -9.43 -3.21
C PHE A 83 14.96 -8.27 -3.26
N ILE A 84 14.69 -7.80 -4.47
CA ILE A 84 13.70 -6.77 -4.75
C ILE A 84 12.72 -7.28 -5.81
N ARG A 85 11.48 -6.77 -5.78
CA ARG A 85 10.44 -7.10 -6.75
C ARG A 85 9.91 -5.83 -7.41
N PRO A 86 10.67 -5.25 -8.36
CA PRO A 86 10.23 -4.07 -9.09
C PRO A 86 9.21 -4.45 -10.17
N PRO A 87 8.26 -3.56 -10.48
CA PRO A 87 7.41 -3.70 -11.65
C PRO A 87 8.21 -3.68 -12.96
N GLU A 88 7.67 -4.32 -13.99
CA GLU A 88 8.29 -4.41 -15.31
C GLU A 88 8.65 -3.05 -15.91
N ASN A 89 7.74 -2.08 -15.83
CA ASN A 89 7.97 -0.73 -16.36
C ASN A 89 8.98 0.12 -15.56
N LEU A 90 9.35 -0.33 -14.37
CA LEU A 90 10.43 0.27 -13.57
C LEU A 90 11.76 -0.49 -13.68
N THR A 91 11.84 -1.45 -14.60
CA THR A 91 13.00 -2.32 -14.84
C THR A 91 13.49 -2.15 -16.27
N VAL A 92 14.81 -2.08 -16.46
CA VAL A 92 15.46 -1.97 -17.77
C VAL A 92 16.68 -2.87 -17.83
N PRO A 93 17.02 -3.44 -19.00
CA PRO A 93 18.23 -4.24 -19.16
C PRO A 93 19.48 -3.37 -18.98
N VAL A 94 20.51 -3.95 -18.37
CA VAL A 94 21.83 -3.34 -18.22
C VAL A 94 22.70 -3.75 -19.42
N PRO A 95 23.26 -2.81 -20.19
CA PRO A 95 24.21 -3.11 -21.27
C PRO A 95 25.42 -3.91 -20.74
N ASP A 96 25.92 -4.88 -21.53
CA ASP A 96 27.01 -5.79 -21.13
C ASP A 96 28.30 -5.04 -20.75
N ALA A 97 28.57 -3.90 -21.38
CA ALA A 97 29.74 -3.07 -21.14
C ALA A 97 29.67 -2.25 -19.83
N LEU A 98 28.57 -2.34 -19.08
CA LEU A 98 28.34 -1.50 -17.90
C LEU A 98 28.41 -2.34 -16.61
N ASP A 99 29.24 -1.90 -15.66
CA ASP A 99 29.35 -2.50 -14.35
C ASP A 99 28.14 -2.19 -13.44
N TRP A 100 27.98 -2.98 -12.37
CA TRP A 100 26.85 -2.87 -11.44
C TRP A 100 26.77 -1.52 -10.71
N GLY A 101 27.93 -0.99 -10.26
CA GLY A 101 28.00 0.29 -9.57
C GLY A 101 27.39 1.44 -10.39
N PRO A 102 27.90 1.73 -11.59
CA PRO A 102 27.31 2.70 -12.51
C PRO A 102 25.85 2.37 -12.88
N ALA A 103 25.51 1.12 -13.14
CA ALA A 103 24.14 0.71 -13.49
C ALA A 103 23.14 0.99 -12.35
N SER A 104 23.56 0.83 -11.09
CA SER A 104 22.72 1.08 -9.92
C SER A 104 22.31 2.55 -9.74
N THR A 105 22.91 3.47 -10.48
CA THR A 105 22.60 4.91 -10.46
C THR A 105 21.41 5.29 -11.35
N VAL A 106 20.78 4.33 -11.99
CA VAL A 106 19.78 4.47 -13.06
C VAL A 106 18.65 5.45 -12.73
N THR A 107 18.12 5.41 -11.52
CA THR A 107 17.03 6.31 -11.10
C THR A 107 17.48 7.77 -11.02
N LEU A 108 18.66 8.01 -10.47
CA LEU A 108 19.24 9.35 -10.32
C LEU A 108 19.55 9.97 -11.69
N GLY A 109 20.08 9.13 -12.59
CA GLY A 109 20.33 9.55 -13.97
C GLY A 109 19.05 9.88 -14.73
N ALA A 110 18.01 9.09 -14.57
CA ALA A 110 16.72 9.34 -15.21
C ALA A 110 16.04 10.62 -14.65
N ILE A 111 16.19 10.93 -13.36
CA ILE A 111 15.72 12.20 -12.77
C ILE A 111 16.44 13.38 -13.43
N ALA A 112 17.77 13.32 -13.53
CA ALA A 112 18.57 14.35 -14.19
C ALA A 112 18.18 14.51 -15.67
N LEU A 113 18.03 13.40 -16.38
CA LEU A 113 17.63 13.39 -17.80
C LEU A 113 16.22 13.97 -18.00
N GLN A 114 15.26 13.68 -17.10
CA GLN A 114 13.94 14.29 -17.16
C GLN A 114 14.01 15.81 -16.97
N GLY A 115 14.85 16.31 -16.06
CA GLY A 115 15.10 17.74 -15.89
C GLY A 115 15.58 18.39 -17.18
N VAL A 116 16.55 17.79 -17.84
CA VAL A 116 17.07 18.26 -19.13
C VAL A 116 16.02 18.20 -20.23
N ARG A 117 15.22 17.10 -20.31
CA ARG A 117 14.10 17.00 -21.28
C ARG A 117 13.04 18.06 -21.06
N ARG A 118 12.73 18.41 -19.81
CA ARG A 118 11.80 19.50 -19.49
C ARG A 118 12.33 20.85 -19.92
N ALA A 119 13.66 21.05 -19.90
CA ALA A 119 14.29 22.24 -20.41
C ALA A 119 14.30 22.31 -21.95
N ALA A 120 14.10 21.19 -22.65
CA ALA A 120 14.12 21.08 -24.11
C ALA A 120 15.31 21.85 -24.75
N PRO A 121 16.57 21.51 -24.37
CA PRO A 121 17.74 22.26 -24.84
C PRO A 121 17.96 22.04 -26.34
N THR A 122 18.44 23.07 -26.99
CA THR A 122 18.94 23.00 -28.38
C THR A 122 20.45 23.25 -28.46
N MET A 123 21.08 22.73 -29.49
CA MET A 123 22.53 22.84 -29.65
C MET A 123 22.98 24.31 -29.68
N GLY A 124 24.02 24.62 -28.91
CA GLY A 124 24.59 25.97 -28.82
C GLY A 124 23.96 26.88 -27.76
N GLU A 125 22.84 26.47 -27.15
CA GLU A 125 22.27 27.22 -26.02
C GLU A 125 23.19 27.23 -24.80
N SER A 126 23.08 28.27 -23.99
CA SER A 126 23.77 28.39 -22.70
C SER A 126 22.84 28.11 -21.54
N PHE A 127 23.29 27.27 -20.61
CA PHE A 127 22.53 26.89 -19.41
C PHE A 127 23.32 27.17 -18.13
N VAL A 128 22.60 27.58 -17.08
CA VAL A 128 23.12 27.57 -15.72
C VAL A 128 22.52 26.37 -14.96
N VAL A 129 23.36 25.66 -14.22
CA VAL A 129 22.94 24.63 -13.26
C VAL A 129 23.17 25.19 -11.85
N LEU A 130 22.06 25.39 -11.09
CA LEU A 130 22.13 25.87 -9.71
C LEU A 130 22.10 24.69 -8.74
N GLY A 131 23.21 24.46 -8.05
CA GLY A 131 23.47 23.31 -7.19
C GLY A 131 24.20 22.20 -7.95
N LEU A 132 25.49 21.99 -7.65
CA LEU A 132 26.33 20.96 -8.25
C LEU A 132 26.47 19.71 -7.34
N GLY A 133 25.39 19.37 -6.62
CA GLY A 133 25.24 18.07 -5.99
C GLY A 133 25.15 16.96 -7.03
N LEU A 134 24.83 15.73 -6.63
CA LEU A 134 24.78 14.57 -7.52
C LEU A 134 23.94 14.81 -8.79
N LEU A 135 22.71 15.33 -8.64
CA LEU A 135 21.86 15.62 -9.79
C LEU A 135 22.44 16.75 -10.67
N GLY A 136 23.04 17.79 -10.05
CA GLY A 136 23.67 18.87 -10.80
C GLY A 136 24.88 18.43 -11.63
N GLN A 137 25.69 17.53 -11.10
CA GLN A 137 26.80 16.91 -11.85
C GLN A 137 26.31 16.16 -13.10
N LEU A 138 25.23 15.37 -12.93
CA LEU A 138 24.62 14.61 -14.04
C LEU A 138 23.93 15.53 -15.05
N VAL A 139 23.18 16.54 -14.60
CA VAL A 139 22.55 17.54 -15.48
C VAL A 139 23.57 18.29 -16.30
N SER A 140 24.69 18.69 -15.70
CA SER A 140 25.77 19.40 -16.40
C SER A 140 26.37 18.57 -17.54
N GLN A 141 26.63 17.28 -17.28
CA GLN A 141 27.13 16.37 -18.31
C GLN A 141 26.07 16.13 -19.42
N LEU A 142 24.80 15.95 -19.05
CA LEU A 142 23.70 15.75 -20.00
C LEU A 142 23.49 16.95 -20.91
N LEU A 143 23.57 18.18 -20.40
CA LEU A 143 23.50 19.40 -21.19
C LEU A 143 24.69 19.50 -22.17
N LYS A 144 25.88 19.12 -21.71
CA LYS A 144 27.06 19.05 -22.59
C LYS A 144 26.87 18.04 -23.73
N VAL A 145 26.30 16.85 -23.43
CA VAL A 145 25.95 15.84 -24.45
C VAL A 145 24.98 16.38 -25.48
N HIS A 146 24.10 17.32 -25.10
CA HIS A 146 23.20 18.04 -26.01
C HIS A 146 23.85 19.17 -26.79
N GLY A 147 25.17 19.43 -26.56
CA GLY A 147 25.90 20.49 -27.24
C GLY A 147 25.66 21.89 -26.68
N CYS A 148 25.20 21.98 -25.43
CA CYS A 148 25.02 23.26 -24.74
C CYS A 148 26.28 23.72 -24.05
N ARG A 149 26.41 25.06 -23.87
CA ARG A 149 27.38 25.67 -22.98
C ARG A 149 26.87 25.63 -21.56
N VAL A 150 27.66 25.13 -20.61
CA VAL A 150 27.18 24.88 -19.23
C VAL A 150 27.99 25.71 -18.24
N ILE A 151 27.28 26.51 -17.46
CA ILE A 151 27.78 27.28 -16.32
C ILE A 151 27.18 26.66 -15.06
N GLY A 152 27.96 26.42 -14.02
CA GLY A 152 27.40 25.83 -12.77
C GLY A 152 27.69 26.72 -11.57
N CYS A 153 26.76 26.68 -10.61
CA CYS A 153 26.89 27.42 -9.35
C CYS A 153 26.72 26.48 -8.17
N ASP A 154 27.67 26.44 -7.24
CA ASP A 154 27.58 25.76 -5.95
C ASP A 154 28.40 26.48 -4.89
N LEU A 155 28.01 26.37 -3.62
CA LEU A 155 28.74 26.90 -2.46
C LEU A 155 30.02 26.10 -2.17
N ASP A 156 30.05 24.81 -2.59
CA ASP A 156 31.19 23.92 -2.40
C ASP A 156 32.16 23.98 -3.59
N PRO A 157 33.37 24.54 -3.41
CA PRO A 157 34.36 24.69 -4.47
C PRO A 157 34.82 23.34 -5.05
N ASN A 158 34.80 22.27 -4.26
CA ASN A 158 35.19 20.94 -4.73
C ASN A 158 34.15 20.38 -5.75
N ARG A 159 32.88 20.65 -5.55
CA ARG A 159 31.83 20.29 -6.51
C ARG A 159 31.93 21.10 -7.80
N VAL A 160 32.26 22.37 -7.70
CA VAL A 160 32.55 23.25 -8.86
C VAL A 160 33.75 22.71 -9.63
N ALA A 161 34.85 22.37 -8.95
CA ALA A 161 36.06 21.80 -9.56
C ALA A 161 35.76 20.46 -10.26
N LEU A 162 35.01 19.56 -9.62
CA LEU A 162 34.59 18.27 -10.20
C LEU A 162 33.74 18.46 -11.46
N ALA A 163 32.75 19.37 -11.43
CA ALA A 163 31.91 19.64 -12.60
C ALA A 163 32.75 20.19 -13.78
N ARG A 164 33.78 21.01 -13.51
CA ARG A 164 34.72 21.48 -14.55
C ARG A 164 35.56 20.34 -15.13
N GLN A 165 36.05 19.42 -14.30
CA GLN A 165 36.75 18.21 -14.78
C GLN A 165 35.83 17.35 -15.67
N LEU A 166 34.55 17.28 -15.37
CA LEU A 166 33.54 16.57 -16.17
C LEU A 166 33.04 17.38 -17.39
N GLY A 167 33.64 18.57 -17.62
CA GLY A 167 33.50 19.33 -18.85
C GLY A 167 32.53 20.50 -18.82
N MET A 168 32.17 21.00 -17.65
CA MET A 168 31.49 22.27 -17.48
C MET A 168 32.41 23.41 -17.88
N GLU A 169 31.89 24.43 -18.58
CA GLU A 169 32.68 25.54 -19.14
C GLU A 169 33.13 26.52 -18.06
N ALA A 170 32.22 26.95 -17.20
CA ALA A 170 32.50 27.91 -16.13
C ALA A 170 31.82 27.51 -14.81
N GLY A 171 32.50 27.82 -13.70
CA GLY A 171 31.98 27.53 -12.36
C GLY A 171 32.01 28.77 -11.48
N LEU A 172 30.95 29.00 -10.72
CA LEU A 172 30.73 30.15 -9.86
C LEU A 172 30.46 29.70 -8.43
N ASN A 173 30.93 30.50 -7.47
CA ASN A 173 30.57 30.36 -6.06
C ASN A 173 29.80 31.61 -5.60
N PRO A 174 28.49 31.46 -5.23
CA PRO A 174 27.63 32.58 -4.82
C PRO A 174 28.13 33.39 -3.61
N GLU A 175 29.00 32.84 -2.78
CA GLU A 175 29.56 33.55 -1.62
C GLU A 175 30.69 34.49 -1.98
N VAL A 176 31.29 34.28 -3.13
CA VAL A 176 32.47 35.05 -3.62
C VAL A 176 32.12 35.91 -4.82
N ASP A 177 31.31 35.38 -5.71
CA ASP A 177 30.94 35.97 -6.98
C ASP A 177 29.56 36.61 -6.96
N SER A 178 29.36 37.73 -7.63
CA SER A 178 28.02 38.21 -7.97
C SER A 178 27.50 37.36 -9.15
N ASP A 179 26.83 36.24 -8.84
CA ASP A 179 26.41 35.22 -9.80
C ASP A 179 25.70 35.79 -11.02
N VAL A 180 24.70 36.64 -10.83
CA VAL A 180 23.89 37.21 -11.92
C VAL A 180 24.77 38.07 -12.83
N GLN A 181 25.62 38.94 -12.26
CA GLN A 181 26.51 39.81 -13.05
C GLN A 181 27.57 39.00 -13.77
N HIS A 182 28.05 37.90 -13.17
CA HIS A 182 29.06 37.06 -13.80
C HIS A 182 28.45 36.29 -14.99
N VAL A 183 27.26 35.75 -14.84
CA VAL A 183 26.51 35.09 -15.93
C VAL A 183 26.24 36.09 -17.06
N GLN A 184 25.85 37.33 -16.75
CA GLN A 184 25.64 38.38 -17.76
C GLN A 184 26.94 38.67 -18.53
N ARG A 185 28.10 38.75 -17.86
CA ARG A 185 29.40 38.93 -18.54
C ARG A 185 29.76 37.79 -19.48
N LEU A 186 29.46 36.53 -19.06
CA LEU A 186 29.73 35.33 -19.89
C LEU A 186 28.77 35.19 -21.07
N THR A 187 27.68 35.96 -21.10
CA THR A 187 26.63 35.93 -22.11
C THR A 187 26.40 37.29 -22.78
N ASP A 188 27.41 38.12 -22.83
CA ASP A 188 27.40 39.46 -23.49
C ASP A 188 26.23 40.35 -23.01
N GLY A 189 25.81 40.21 -21.75
CA GLY A 189 24.72 40.98 -21.16
C GLY A 189 23.30 40.42 -21.41
N PHE A 190 23.15 39.39 -22.25
CA PHE A 190 21.81 38.83 -22.59
C PHE A 190 21.23 37.95 -21.51
N GLY A 191 22.04 37.23 -20.74
CA GLY A 191 21.63 36.13 -19.86
C GLY A 191 21.57 34.78 -20.59
N VAL A 192 21.34 33.70 -19.85
CA VAL A 192 21.34 32.34 -20.39
C VAL A 192 19.96 31.95 -20.96
N ASP A 193 19.94 30.97 -21.88
CA ASP A 193 18.71 30.40 -22.48
C ASP A 193 17.88 29.66 -21.46
N GLY A 194 18.52 29.00 -20.49
CA GLY A 194 17.81 28.32 -19.44
C GLY A 194 18.63 28.12 -18.15
N VAL A 195 17.90 27.89 -17.06
CA VAL A 195 18.46 27.54 -15.76
C VAL A 195 17.80 26.26 -15.27
N ILE A 196 18.60 25.30 -14.80
CA ILE A 196 18.10 24.10 -14.14
C ILE A 196 18.47 24.15 -12.66
N ILE A 197 17.48 24.18 -11.78
CA ILE A 197 17.67 24.22 -10.33
C ILE A 197 17.70 22.78 -9.81
N THR A 198 18.86 22.35 -9.32
CA THR A 198 19.07 21.04 -8.68
C THR A 198 19.40 21.16 -7.19
N ALA A 199 19.45 22.39 -6.67
CA ALA A 199 19.68 22.68 -5.27
C ALA A 199 18.51 22.22 -4.37
N ALA A 200 18.83 21.95 -3.11
CA ALA A 200 17.85 21.61 -2.07
C ALA A 200 18.05 22.56 -0.87
N THR A 201 17.16 23.55 -0.74
CA THR A 201 17.19 24.55 0.33
C THR A 201 15.80 25.14 0.55
N ALA A 202 15.52 25.62 1.77
CA ALA A 202 14.26 26.31 2.05
C ALA A 202 14.24 27.78 1.59
N SER A 203 15.34 28.28 1.00
CA SER A 203 15.46 29.68 0.56
C SER A 203 14.66 29.92 -0.73
N ASP A 204 13.93 31.02 -0.75
CA ASP A 204 13.23 31.53 -1.95
C ASP A 204 14.18 32.27 -2.92
N THR A 205 15.38 32.68 -2.46
CA THR A 205 16.33 33.47 -3.26
C THR A 205 16.86 32.69 -4.45
N VAL A 206 16.99 31.36 -4.36
CA VAL A 206 17.53 30.54 -5.45
C VAL A 206 16.67 30.64 -6.71
N ALA A 207 15.33 30.61 -6.54
CA ALA A 207 14.41 30.76 -7.66
C ALA A 207 14.51 32.18 -8.29
N SER A 208 14.55 33.23 -7.45
CA SER A 208 14.69 34.59 -7.92
C SER A 208 16.01 34.80 -8.69
N THR A 209 17.12 34.28 -8.15
CA THR A 209 18.43 34.31 -8.83
C THR A 209 18.40 33.60 -10.19
N ALA A 210 17.73 32.43 -10.25
CA ALA A 210 17.57 31.71 -11.51
C ALA A 210 16.83 32.53 -12.57
N PHE A 211 15.75 33.22 -12.20
CA PHE A 211 15.00 34.09 -13.10
C PHE A 211 15.84 35.28 -13.57
N GLN A 212 16.64 35.88 -12.68
CA GLN A 212 17.50 37.03 -13.02
C GLN A 212 18.63 36.65 -13.99
N MET A 213 19.12 35.40 -13.93
CA MET A 213 20.16 34.90 -14.84
C MET A 213 19.67 34.66 -16.27
N CYS A 214 18.35 34.38 -16.44
CA CYS A 214 17.79 34.10 -17.75
C CYS A 214 17.70 35.33 -18.64
N ARG A 215 17.89 35.14 -19.97
CA ARG A 215 17.51 36.12 -21.00
C ARG A 215 15.99 36.27 -21.07
N LYS A 216 15.50 37.28 -21.81
CA LYS A 216 14.05 37.34 -22.17
C LYS A 216 13.65 36.07 -22.92
N LYS A 217 12.44 35.57 -22.64
CA LYS A 217 11.90 34.29 -23.18
C LYS A 217 12.77 33.08 -22.86
N GLY A 218 13.59 33.15 -21.81
CA GLY A 218 14.32 32.02 -21.27
C GLY A 218 13.40 31.11 -20.44
N ARG A 219 13.97 30.03 -19.92
CA ARG A 219 13.22 29.05 -19.13
C ARG A 219 13.95 28.60 -17.88
N VAL A 220 13.21 28.37 -16.81
CA VAL A 220 13.73 27.83 -15.55
C VAL A 220 13.05 26.49 -15.26
N VAL A 221 13.84 25.45 -15.03
CA VAL A 221 13.34 24.11 -14.68
C VAL A 221 13.71 23.76 -13.25
N LEU A 222 12.71 23.46 -12.43
CA LEU A 222 12.89 23.00 -11.06
C LEU A 222 12.95 21.48 -11.01
N VAL A 223 14.11 20.95 -10.63
CA VAL A 223 14.35 19.52 -10.36
C VAL A 223 14.54 19.29 -8.86
N GLY A 224 15.20 20.23 -8.19
CA GLY A 224 15.48 20.19 -6.75
C GLY A 224 14.27 20.55 -5.87
N ASP A 225 14.57 20.94 -4.63
CA ASP A 225 13.56 21.33 -3.62
C ASP A 225 13.98 22.68 -3.01
N VAL A 226 13.41 23.77 -3.51
CA VAL A 226 13.70 25.15 -3.06
C VAL A 226 12.42 25.84 -2.61
N GLY A 227 12.57 26.97 -1.89
CA GLY A 227 11.43 27.83 -1.56
C GLY A 227 10.78 28.40 -2.82
N LEU A 228 9.45 28.50 -2.83
CA LEU A 228 8.65 28.93 -3.99
C LEU A 228 7.79 30.18 -3.69
N ASN A 229 8.24 31.06 -2.81
CA ASN A 229 7.62 32.37 -2.67
C ASN A 229 8.16 33.27 -3.80
N LEU A 230 7.50 33.20 -4.96
CA LEU A 230 7.99 33.78 -6.21
C LEU A 230 7.62 35.25 -6.33
N ASN A 231 8.58 36.08 -6.79
CA ASN A 231 8.34 37.47 -7.11
C ASN A 231 7.90 37.59 -8.58
N ARG A 232 6.70 38.10 -8.80
CA ARG A 232 6.16 38.32 -10.17
C ARG A 232 7.11 39.18 -11.04
N HIS A 233 7.80 40.16 -10.47
CA HIS A 233 8.67 41.07 -11.22
C HIS A 233 9.81 40.29 -11.90
N ASP A 234 10.41 39.30 -11.25
CA ASP A 234 11.53 38.52 -11.80
C ASP A 234 11.14 37.72 -13.06
N ILE A 235 9.85 37.38 -13.21
CA ILE A 235 9.34 36.51 -14.28
C ILE A 235 8.65 37.34 -15.39
N TYR A 236 7.83 38.32 -14.99
CA TYR A 236 6.89 38.99 -15.87
C TYR A 236 7.58 39.83 -16.96
N GLU A 237 8.60 40.63 -16.60
CA GLU A 237 9.31 41.51 -17.55
C GLU A 237 10.05 40.75 -18.63
N LYS A 238 10.54 39.57 -18.28
CA LYS A 238 11.30 38.69 -19.19
C LYS A 238 10.41 37.66 -19.88
N GLU A 239 9.15 37.54 -19.48
CA GLU A 239 8.19 36.53 -19.98
C GLU A 239 8.77 35.11 -19.96
N LEU A 240 9.23 34.68 -18.77
CA LEU A 240 9.94 33.42 -18.57
C LEU A 240 8.97 32.24 -18.42
N ASP A 241 9.38 31.08 -18.93
CA ASP A 241 8.77 29.81 -18.61
C ASP A 241 9.33 29.27 -17.29
N PHE A 242 8.43 28.92 -16.35
CA PHE A 242 8.80 28.21 -15.14
C PHE A 242 8.18 26.81 -15.15
N LEU A 243 9.03 25.79 -15.18
CA LEU A 243 8.66 24.40 -15.42
C LEU A 243 9.09 23.52 -14.23
N VAL A 244 8.22 22.60 -13.81
CA VAL A 244 8.54 21.60 -12.78
C VAL A 244 8.86 20.27 -13.45
N SER A 245 9.97 19.64 -13.04
CA SER A 245 10.35 18.29 -13.45
C SER A 245 9.90 17.29 -12.41
N THR A 246 9.08 16.31 -12.81
CA THR A 246 8.57 15.29 -11.90
C THR A 246 9.39 14.02 -11.98
N SER A 247 10.23 13.79 -10.96
CA SER A 247 10.99 12.56 -10.77
C SER A 247 11.70 12.10 -12.06
N TYR A 248 11.54 10.84 -12.47
CA TYR A 248 12.19 10.26 -13.66
C TYR A 248 11.32 10.26 -14.93
N GLY A 249 10.16 10.94 -14.90
CA GLY A 249 9.40 11.28 -16.11
C GLY A 249 7.97 10.73 -16.17
N PRO A 250 7.33 10.84 -17.35
CA PRO A 250 5.97 10.36 -17.57
C PRO A 250 5.81 8.87 -17.26
N GLY A 251 4.75 8.52 -16.57
CA GLY A 251 4.49 7.21 -15.98
C GLY A 251 4.54 7.26 -14.45
N ARG A 252 5.32 8.18 -13.89
CA ARG A 252 5.49 8.32 -12.45
C ARG A 252 4.17 8.70 -11.77
N TYR A 253 3.82 7.93 -10.73
CA TYR A 253 2.55 8.00 -9.97
C TYR A 253 1.31 7.56 -10.76
N ASP A 254 1.43 7.06 -11.98
CA ASP A 254 0.34 6.37 -12.67
C ASP A 254 0.40 4.88 -12.36
N ARG A 255 -0.55 4.39 -11.54
CA ARG A 255 -0.61 2.97 -11.16
C ARG A 255 -0.84 2.04 -12.34
N ARG A 256 -1.52 2.51 -13.40
CA ARG A 256 -1.72 1.71 -14.60
C ARG A 256 -0.40 1.46 -15.32
N TYR A 257 0.47 2.47 -15.34
CA TYR A 257 1.78 2.35 -15.94
C TYR A 257 2.76 1.58 -15.02
N GLU A 258 2.93 2.03 -13.75
CA GLU A 258 3.92 1.45 -12.85
C GLU A 258 3.54 0.05 -12.37
N GLU A 259 2.27 -0.19 -11.93
CA GLU A 259 1.87 -1.44 -11.26
C GLU A 259 1.20 -2.45 -12.22
N GLN A 260 0.50 -1.98 -13.26
CA GLN A 260 -0.25 -2.85 -14.20
C GLN A 260 0.47 -3.08 -15.51
N GLY A 261 1.65 -2.49 -15.71
CA GLY A 261 2.47 -2.71 -16.91
C GLY A 261 1.95 -2.07 -18.20
N LEU A 262 0.92 -1.19 -18.12
CA LEU A 262 0.30 -0.58 -19.30
C LEU A 262 1.12 0.62 -19.77
N ASP A 263 1.86 0.47 -20.86
CA ASP A 263 2.64 1.56 -21.45
C ASP A 263 1.74 2.55 -22.22
N TYR A 264 2.20 3.80 -22.32
CA TYR A 264 1.56 4.82 -23.14
C TYR A 264 1.85 4.59 -24.63
N PRO A 265 0.92 4.96 -25.53
CA PRO A 265 1.18 4.94 -26.95
C PRO A 265 2.43 5.76 -27.29
N ARG A 266 3.46 5.12 -27.84
CA ARG A 266 4.79 5.73 -28.05
C ARG A 266 4.76 6.99 -28.93
N ALA A 267 3.80 7.07 -29.84
CA ALA A 267 3.61 8.23 -30.70
C ALA A 267 3.22 9.51 -29.91
N TYR A 268 2.55 9.35 -28.75
CA TYR A 268 2.08 10.47 -27.94
C TYR A 268 2.98 10.74 -26.73
N VAL A 269 3.59 9.71 -26.15
CA VAL A 269 4.52 9.85 -25.02
C VAL A 269 5.84 9.19 -25.39
N ARG A 270 6.71 9.96 -26.06
CA ARG A 270 8.01 9.46 -26.55
C ARG A 270 8.93 9.03 -25.42
N TRP A 271 8.96 9.77 -24.30
CA TRP A 271 9.89 9.58 -23.19
C TRP A 271 9.12 9.32 -21.90
N THR A 272 8.89 8.04 -21.62
CA THR A 272 8.40 7.58 -20.33
C THR A 272 9.56 7.41 -19.35
N GLU A 273 9.27 7.22 -18.08
CA GLU A 273 10.28 6.90 -17.06
C GLU A 273 11.12 5.67 -17.46
N ASN A 274 10.51 4.58 -17.96
CA ASN A 274 11.24 3.40 -18.44
C ASN A 274 12.23 3.76 -19.55
N ARG A 275 11.80 4.56 -20.52
CA ARG A 275 12.66 4.98 -21.65
C ARG A 275 13.75 5.95 -21.22
N ASN A 276 13.51 6.73 -20.17
CA ASN A 276 14.55 7.58 -19.56
C ASN A 276 15.59 6.74 -18.81
N LEU A 277 15.17 5.69 -18.09
CA LEU A 277 16.08 4.72 -17.45
C LEU A 277 17.00 4.05 -18.49
N ALA A 278 16.41 3.51 -19.54
CA ALA A 278 17.15 2.83 -20.61
C ALA A 278 18.12 3.78 -21.33
N GLU A 279 17.69 5.00 -21.65
CA GLU A 279 18.54 6.00 -22.31
C GLU A 279 19.73 6.43 -21.45
N TYR A 280 19.51 6.60 -20.15
CA TYR A 280 20.62 6.92 -19.24
C TYR A 280 21.68 5.82 -19.22
N LEU A 281 21.27 4.54 -19.12
CA LEU A 281 22.21 3.42 -19.15
C LEU A 281 22.96 3.33 -20.51
N ARG A 282 22.27 3.62 -21.61
CA ARG A 282 22.91 3.68 -22.94
C ARG A 282 24.01 4.75 -22.97
N LEU A 283 23.74 5.95 -22.45
CA LEU A 283 24.71 7.05 -22.40
C LEU A 283 25.93 6.73 -21.53
N LEU A 284 25.74 6.00 -20.44
CA LEU A 284 26.84 5.48 -19.60
C LEU A 284 27.67 4.42 -20.36
N ALA A 285 27.01 3.46 -20.98
CA ALA A 285 27.69 2.38 -21.73
C ALA A 285 28.51 2.93 -22.93
N GLU A 286 28.00 3.97 -23.57
CA GLU A 286 28.71 4.71 -24.64
C GLU A 286 29.78 5.69 -24.12
N ARG A 287 29.98 5.75 -22.80
CA ARG A 287 30.93 6.70 -22.15
C ARG A 287 30.67 8.18 -22.49
N ARG A 288 29.41 8.52 -22.78
CA ARG A 288 28.97 9.90 -23.00
C ARG A 288 28.78 10.63 -21.67
N LEU A 289 28.53 9.87 -20.60
CA LEU A 289 28.46 10.31 -19.21
C LEU A 289 29.49 9.53 -18.40
N ASP A 290 30.09 10.19 -17.43
CA ASP A 290 30.97 9.57 -16.44
C ASP A 290 30.38 9.74 -15.04
N VAL A 291 30.00 8.63 -14.41
CA VAL A 291 29.42 8.61 -13.08
C VAL A 291 30.42 8.11 -12.02
N LEU A 292 31.52 7.49 -12.46
CA LEU A 292 32.52 6.92 -11.55
C LEU A 292 33.12 7.94 -10.57
N PRO A 293 33.48 9.15 -10.99
CA PRO A 293 34.00 10.17 -10.07
C PRO A 293 32.98 10.67 -9.04
N LEU A 294 31.68 10.35 -9.24
CA LEU A 294 30.61 10.72 -8.31
C LEU A 294 30.40 9.66 -7.22
N ILE A 295 30.89 8.43 -7.42
CA ILE A 295 30.84 7.31 -6.46
C ILE A 295 32.05 7.46 -5.54
N ALA A 296 31.82 7.97 -4.33
CA ALA A 296 32.91 8.21 -3.37
C ALA A 296 33.42 6.94 -2.70
N ALA A 297 32.54 5.95 -2.51
CA ALA A 297 32.89 4.68 -1.87
C ALA A 297 31.82 3.60 -2.17
N GLU A 298 32.26 2.35 -2.04
CA GLU A 298 31.40 1.17 -2.06
C GLU A 298 31.50 0.47 -0.72
N TYR A 299 30.36 0.07 -0.15
CA TYR A 299 30.27 -0.62 1.13
C TYR A 299 29.50 -1.93 1.01
N PRO A 300 29.92 -3.01 1.68
CA PRO A 300 29.08 -4.18 1.82
C PRO A 300 27.83 -3.83 2.64
N ILE A 301 26.71 -4.49 2.35
CA ILE A 301 25.43 -4.22 3.00
C ILE A 301 25.51 -4.33 4.53
N SER A 302 26.34 -5.21 5.05
CA SER A 302 26.60 -5.34 6.49
C SER A 302 27.12 -4.06 7.15
N GLN A 303 27.75 -3.18 6.37
CA GLN A 303 28.27 -1.87 6.81
C GLN A 303 27.38 -0.70 6.41
N ALA A 304 26.14 -0.95 5.98
CA ALA A 304 25.20 0.12 5.60
C ALA A 304 25.04 1.22 6.66
N PRO A 305 24.98 0.93 7.99
CA PRO A 305 24.94 2.00 8.99
C PRO A 305 26.11 2.97 8.90
N GLN A 306 27.33 2.50 8.64
CA GLN A 306 28.53 3.33 8.48
C GLN A 306 28.45 4.18 7.20
N ALA A 307 27.99 3.60 6.09
CA ALA A 307 27.76 4.31 4.84
C ALA A 307 26.76 5.47 5.01
N TYR A 308 25.67 5.24 5.76
CA TYR A 308 24.70 6.28 6.08
C TYR A 308 25.23 7.36 7.01
N GLU A 309 26.14 7.05 7.94
CA GLU A 309 26.79 8.07 8.76
C GLU A 309 27.72 8.96 7.92
N MET A 310 28.47 8.39 6.96
CA MET A 310 29.26 9.20 6.01
C MET A 310 28.40 10.17 5.20
N LEU A 311 27.23 9.73 4.73
CA LEU A 311 26.29 10.60 4.00
C LEU A 311 25.72 11.74 4.87
N LYS A 312 25.82 11.66 6.19
CA LYS A 312 25.42 12.72 7.13
C LYS A 312 26.57 13.65 7.53
N ALA A 313 27.79 13.36 7.10
CA ALA A 313 28.95 14.21 7.42
C ALA A 313 28.67 15.67 7.04
N PRO A 314 29.11 16.63 7.86
CA PRO A 314 28.92 18.05 7.57
C PRO A 314 29.93 18.55 6.52
N GLY A 315 29.52 19.59 5.75
CA GLY A 315 30.40 20.35 4.88
C GLY A 315 31.03 19.55 3.73
N GLU A 316 32.25 19.90 3.40
CA GLU A 316 33.03 19.38 2.26
C GLU A 316 33.35 17.88 2.33
N GLN A 317 33.25 17.26 3.53
CA GLN A 317 33.48 15.83 3.72
C GLN A 317 32.30 14.96 3.30
N ARG A 318 31.16 15.56 2.95
CA ARG A 318 29.96 14.81 2.57
C ARG A 318 30.08 14.25 1.15
N PRO A 319 30.12 12.92 0.97
CA PRO A 319 30.22 12.32 -0.34
C PRO A 319 28.97 12.60 -1.18
N LEU A 320 29.13 12.63 -2.51
CA LEU A 320 28.02 12.81 -3.43
C LEU A 320 27.15 11.54 -3.51
N MET A 321 27.79 10.37 -3.56
CA MET A 321 27.14 9.09 -3.67
C MET A 321 27.97 7.97 -3.04
N ILE A 322 27.28 6.99 -2.45
CA ILE A 322 27.84 5.76 -1.96
C ILE A 322 27.01 4.61 -2.55
N VAL A 323 27.66 3.54 -2.96
CA VAL A 323 27.05 2.30 -3.44
C VAL A 323 27.08 1.25 -2.33
N LEU A 324 26.00 0.49 -2.16
CA LEU A 324 25.93 -0.68 -1.29
C LEU A 324 26.02 -1.94 -2.16
N ASN A 325 26.94 -2.85 -1.78
CA ASN A 325 27.16 -4.11 -2.47
C ASN A 325 26.66 -5.28 -1.59
N TYR A 326 26.01 -6.25 -2.22
CA TYR A 326 25.42 -7.41 -1.54
C TYR A 326 26.32 -8.66 -1.61
N GLY A 327 27.44 -8.62 -2.37
CA GLY A 327 28.31 -9.79 -2.60
C GLY A 327 27.66 -10.81 -3.54
N ASP A 328 28.43 -11.84 -3.85
CA ASP A 328 27.99 -12.96 -4.70
C ASP A 328 27.36 -14.08 -3.89
N ASP A 329 27.71 -14.20 -2.60
CA ASP A 329 27.19 -15.19 -1.65
C ASP A 329 26.12 -14.53 -0.76
N ALA A 330 24.92 -14.32 -1.31
CA ALA A 330 23.77 -13.95 -0.50
C ALA A 330 23.34 -15.19 0.32
N ASP A 331 23.76 -15.27 1.57
CA ASP A 331 23.21 -16.21 2.55
C ASP A 331 21.77 -15.77 2.86
N CYS A 332 20.86 -16.21 1.98
CA CYS A 332 19.46 -15.82 1.97
C CYS A 332 18.75 -16.51 3.13
N GLN A 333 18.83 -15.92 4.30
CA GLN A 333 18.01 -16.36 5.42
C GLN A 333 16.55 -15.91 5.17
N GLU A 334 15.75 -16.78 4.57
CA GLU A 334 14.31 -16.56 4.37
C GLU A 334 13.58 -16.38 5.70
N ARG A 335 14.17 -16.87 6.79
CA ARG A 335 13.65 -16.78 8.15
C ARG A 335 14.67 -16.16 9.10
N VAL A 336 14.34 -15.03 9.69
CA VAL A 336 15.18 -14.32 10.68
C VAL A 336 14.68 -14.65 12.08
N THR A 337 15.55 -15.28 12.90
CA THR A 337 15.28 -15.51 14.32
C THR A 337 15.65 -14.26 15.12
N LEU A 338 14.66 -13.64 15.77
CA LEU A 338 14.83 -12.39 16.52
C LEU A 338 15.01 -12.61 18.03
N ASN A 339 14.26 -13.57 18.59
CA ASN A 339 14.27 -13.92 20.01
C ASN A 339 14.44 -15.44 20.19
N PRO A 340 15.68 -15.98 20.12
CA PRO A 340 15.90 -17.41 20.25
C PRO A 340 15.49 -17.97 21.63
N THR A 341 15.50 -17.11 22.67
CA THR A 341 15.13 -17.45 24.06
C THR A 341 13.65 -17.18 24.38
N ALA A 342 12.85 -16.71 23.43
CA ALA A 342 11.39 -16.61 23.59
C ALA A 342 10.77 -18.03 23.58
N CYS A 343 11.17 -18.84 24.53
CA CYS A 343 10.69 -20.19 24.74
C CYS A 343 10.19 -20.35 26.16
N SER A 344 9.10 -21.13 26.28
CA SER A 344 8.54 -21.60 27.55
C SER A 344 7.89 -20.53 28.43
N GLY A 345 6.84 -19.93 27.91
CA GLY A 345 5.70 -19.60 28.74
C GLY A 345 4.98 -20.87 29.21
N PRO A 346 3.95 -20.77 30.08
CA PRO A 346 3.20 -21.91 30.57
C PRO A 346 2.76 -22.83 29.42
N SER A 347 2.88 -24.15 29.59
CA SER A 347 2.34 -25.13 28.65
C SER A 347 0.81 -24.90 28.56
N GLY A 348 0.27 -24.85 27.34
CA GLY A 348 -1.17 -24.68 27.11
C GLY A 348 -1.56 -23.43 26.31
N ARG A 349 -0.61 -22.58 25.93
CA ARG A 349 -0.90 -21.47 25.00
C ARG A 349 -0.84 -21.94 23.54
N LEU A 350 -1.75 -21.41 22.73
CA LEU A 350 -1.79 -21.66 21.29
C LEU A 350 -0.62 -20.93 20.58
N ARG A 351 0.27 -21.69 19.96
CA ARG A 351 1.42 -21.19 19.23
C ARG A 351 1.00 -20.75 17.83
N LEU A 352 0.96 -19.43 17.63
CA LEU A 352 0.32 -18.80 16.47
C LEU A 352 1.35 -18.20 15.52
N ALA A 353 1.16 -18.41 14.21
CA ALA A 353 1.79 -17.59 13.18
C ALA A 353 0.78 -16.57 12.62
N LEU A 354 1.19 -15.31 12.49
CA LEU A 354 0.42 -14.25 11.85
C LEU A 354 0.88 -14.12 10.40
N VAL A 355 -0.01 -14.43 9.46
CA VAL A 355 0.23 -14.40 8.02
C VAL A 355 -0.45 -13.17 7.41
N GLY A 356 0.35 -12.19 6.97
CA GLY A 356 -0.15 -10.91 6.46
C GLY A 356 -0.09 -9.79 7.50
N ALA A 357 1.07 -9.17 7.72
CA ALA A 357 1.26 -8.07 8.68
C ALA A 357 0.78 -6.70 8.10
N GLY A 358 -0.45 -6.64 7.62
CA GLY A 358 -1.10 -5.45 7.06
C GLY A 358 -1.62 -4.47 8.12
N SER A 359 -2.30 -3.39 7.67
CA SER A 359 -2.85 -2.36 8.57
C SER A 359 -3.91 -2.91 9.52
N PHE A 360 -4.74 -3.87 9.06
CA PHE A 360 -5.78 -4.48 9.88
C PHE A 360 -5.16 -5.38 10.96
N ALA A 361 -4.22 -6.24 10.61
CA ALA A 361 -3.48 -7.04 11.57
C ALA A 361 -2.82 -6.19 12.67
N LYS A 362 -2.12 -5.12 12.28
CA LYS A 362 -1.46 -4.19 13.21
C LYS A 362 -2.42 -3.41 14.10
N GLY A 363 -3.59 -3.04 13.56
CA GLY A 363 -4.56 -2.20 14.25
C GLY A 363 -5.60 -2.95 15.06
N MET A 364 -5.87 -4.22 14.72
CA MET A 364 -6.91 -5.01 15.35
C MET A 364 -6.35 -6.26 16.03
N HIS A 365 -5.74 -7.16 15.27
CA HIS A 365 -5.36 -8.47 15.81
C HIS A 365 -4.16 -8.40 16.76
N LEU A 366 -3.09 -7.69 16.44
CA LEU A 366 -1.92 -7.64 17.33
C LEU A 366 -2.21 -7.06 18.71
N PRO A 367 -2.95 -5.94 18.86
CA PRO A 367 -3.34 -5.47 20.19
C PRO A 367 -4.21 -6.45 20.96
N ASN A 368 -5.12 -7.15 20.28
CA ASN A 368 -5.98 -8.16 20.90
C ASN A 368 -5.16 -9.38 21.34
N LEU A 369 -4.27 -9.91 20.47
CA LEU A 369 -3.37 -11.02 20.80
C LEU A 369 -2.44 -10.69 21.98
N GLN A 370 -1.91 -9.45 22.04
CA GLN A 370 -1.10 -8.99 23.16
C GLN A 370 -1.90 -8.97 24.48
N SER A 371 -3.18 -8.59 24.42
CA SER A 371 -4.07 -8.64 25.61
C SER A 371 -4.45 -10.06 26.03
N LEU A 372 -4.35 -11.01 25.10
CA LEU A 372 -4.66 -12.43 25.27
C LEU A 372 -3.40 -13.28 25.46
N GLY A 373 -2.34 -12.74 26.06
CA GLY A 373 -1.07 -13.46 26.27
C GLY A 373 -1.15 -14.72 27.12
N ALA A 374 -2.30 -14.95 27.81
CA ALA A 374 -2.59 -16.22 28.48
C ALA A 374 -3.05 -17.33 27.51
N HIS A 375 -3.66 -16.97 26.39
CA HIS A 375 -4.19 -17.90 25.39
C HIS A 375 -3.23 -18.11 24.21
N TYR A 376 -2.48 -17.06 23.83
CA TYR A 376 -1.68 -17.04 22.62
C TYR A 376 -0.20 -16.78 22.84
N GLU A 377 0.61 -17.43 22.05
CA GLU A 377 2.01 -17.09 21.84
C GLU A 377 2.24 -16.82 20.34
N VAL A 378 2.48 -15.56 19.97
CA VAL A 378 2.79 -15.21 18.57
C VAL A 378 4.24 -15.60 18.28
N ARG A 379 4.42 -16.70 17.55
CA ARG A 379 5.75 -17.26 17.23
C ARG A 379 6.39 -16.66 16.00
N THR A 380 5.64 -16.56 14.92
CA THR A 380 6.18 -16.16 13.63
C THR A 380 5.30 -15.11 12.96
N ILE A 381 5.92 -14.11 12.38
CA ILE A 381 5.25 -13.12 11.54
C ILE A 381 5.65 -13.34 10.08
N VAL A 382 4.66 -13.57 9.22
CA VAL A 382 4.83 -13.67 7.77
C VAL A 382 4.35 -12.39 7.10
N SER A 383 5.15 -11.81 6.23
CA SER A 383 4.73 -10.67 5.43
C SER A 383 5.45 -10.67 4.09
N ARG A 384 4.81 -10.13 3.06
CA ARG A 384 5.39 -9.98 1.72
C ARG A 384 6.78 -9.32 1.68
N SER A 385 7.12 -8.52 2.68
CA SER A 385 8.42 -7.87 2.79
C SER A 385 9.06 -8.14 4.14
N GLY A 386 10.33 -8.56 4.14
CA GLY A 386 11.10 -8.93 5.32
C GLY A 386 11.19 -7.79 6.34
N HIS A 387 11.40 -6.53 5.90
CA HIS A 387 11.44 -5.39 6.81
C HIS A 387 10.13 -5.20 7.60
N ASN A 388 8.97 -5.41 6.95
CA ASN A 388 7.68 -5.32 7.62
C ASN A 388 7.45 -6.49 8.58
N ALA A 389 7.80 -7.71 8.16
CA ALA A 389 7.73 -8.90 9.02
C ALA A 389 8.60 -8.71 10.29
N THR A 390 9.86 -8.30 10.12
CA THR A 390 10.80 -8.06 11.20
C THR A 390 10.35 -6.94 12.15
N ALA A 391 9.86 -5.84 11.62
CA ALA A 391 9.36 -4.71 12.43
C ALA A 391 8.18 -5.12 13.30
N VAL A 392 7.22 -5.86 12.72
CA VAL A 392 6.05 -6.35 13.45
C VAL A 392 6.42 -7.42 14.47
N ALA A 393 7.34 -8.34 14.12
CA ALA A 393 7.82 -9.37 15.02
C ALA A 393 8.50 -8.76 16.26
N ARG A 394 9.35 -7.74 16.09
CA ARG A 394 9.94 -6.98 17.20
C ARG A 394 8.89 -6.29 18.07
N GLN A 395 7.88 -5.70 17.45
CA GLN A 395 6.81 -5.00 18.19
C GLN A 395 5.98 -5.94 19.07
N CYS A 396 5.70 -7.16 18.61
CA CYS A 396 4.90 -8.13 19.39
C CYS A 396 5.74 -9.15 20.14
N GLY A 397 7.08 -9.11 20.07
CA GLY A 397 7.96 -10.04 20.73
C GLY A 397 7.98 -11.44 20.11
N ALA A 398 7.61 -11.57 18.82
CA ALA A 398 7.61 -12.84 18.13
C ALA A 398 9.04 -13.41 18.00
N ARG A 399 9.15 -14.74 17.95
CA ARG A 399 10.44 -15.45 17.86
C ARG A 399 11.10 -15.25 16.50
N ALA A 400 10.30 -15.26 15.42
CA ALA A 400 10.82 -15.21 14.06
C ALA A 400 9.99 -14.28 13.14
N ALA A 401 10.64 -13.86 12.07
CA ALA A 401 10.02 -13.16 10.94
C ALA A 401 10.46 -13.85 9.65
N THR A 402 9.54 -13.99 8.69
CA THR A 402 9.83 -14.62 7.40
C THR A 402 8.98 -13.99 6.27
N THR A 403 9.42 -14.13 5.05
CA THR A 403 8.62 -13.88 3.82
C THR A 403 8.11 -15.19 3.22
N ASP A 404 8.60 -16.31 3.67
CA ASP A 404 8.21 -17.65 3.23
C ASP A 404 7.08 -18.22 4.08
N TYR A 405 5.93 -18.50 3.44
CA TYR A 405 4.79 -19.13 4.11
C TYR A 405 4.99 -20.61 4.33
N GLN A 406 5.71 -21.32 3.44
CA GLN A 406 5.95 -22.75 3.55
C GLN A 406 6.72 -23.09 4.82
N SER A 407 7.69 -22.26 5.21
CA SER A 407 8.46 -22.44 6.46
C SER A 407 7.59 -22.41 7.72
N VAL A 408 6.39 -21.80 7.67
CA VAL A 408 5.41 -21.82 8.76
C VAL A 408 4.60 -23.11 8.75
N LEU A 409 4.26 -23.63 7.57
CA LEU A 409 3.51 -24.88 7.42
C LEU A 409 4.33 -26.08 7.90
N ASP A 410 5.62 -26.08 7.62
CA ASP A 410 6.57 -27.14 8.00
C ASP A 410 7.00 -27.08 9.49
N ASP A 411 6.73 -25.96 10.18
CA ASP A 411 7.14 -25.77 11.57
C ASP A 411 6.19 -26.50 12.54
N ALA A 412 6.64 -27.62 13.11
CA ALA A 412 5.89 -28.38 14.12
C ALA A 412 5.62 -27.61 15.43
N GLU A 413 6.34 -26.52 15.67
CA GLU A 413 6.11 -25.64 16.82
C GLU A 413 5.01 -24.57 16.57
N ILE A 414 4.30 -24.62 15.47
CA ILE A 414 3.16 -23.76 15.17
C ILE A 414 1.89 -24.62 15.16
N ASP A 415 0.93 -24.26 16.02
CA ASP A 415 -0.36 -24.96 16.14
C ASP A 415 -1.41 -24.39 15.21
N ALA A 416 -1.39 -23.05 15.04
CA ALA A 416 -2.41 -22.34 14.29
C ALA A 416 -1.84 -21.18 13.47
N VAL A 417 -2.57 -20.81 12.42
CA VAL A 417 -2.29 -19.64 11.61
C VAL A 417 -3.46 -18.65 11.65
N LEU A 418 -3.14 -17.36 11.75
CA LEU A 418 -4.07 -16.24 11.57
C LEU A 418 -3.76 -15.57 10.23
N ILE A 419 -4.64 -15.78 9.25
CA ILE A 419 -4.48 -15.29 7.88
C ILE A 419 -5.18 -13.93 7.73
N THR A 420 -4.41 -12.88 7.42
CA THR A 420 -4.86 -11.49 7.26
C THR A 420 -4.25 -10.84 6.01
N THR A 421 -4.07 -11.63 4.97
CA THR A 421 -3.48 -11.25 3.68
C THR A 421 -4.47 -10.49 2.79
N ARG A 422 -4.25 -10.40 1.49
CA ARG A 422 -5.24 -9.98 0.51
C ARG A 422 -6.25 -11.09 0.30
N HIS A 423 -7.49 -10.71 -0.02
CA HIS A 423 -8.62 -11.66 -0.10
C HIS A 423 -8.39 -12.80 -1.08
N ASN A 424 -7.77 -12.53 -2.23
CA ASN A 424 -7.45 -13.54 -3.23
C ASN A 424 -6.45 -14.61 -2.80
N LEU A 425 -5.77 -14.41 -1.67
CA LEU A 425 -4.82 -15.38 -1.10
C LEU A 425 -5.44 -16.23 0.01
N HIS A 426 -6.62 -15.85 0.53
CA HIS A 426 -7.24 -16.49 1.68
C HIS A 426 -7.52 -17.97 1.47
N ALA A 427 -8.15 -18.31 0.34
CA ALA A 427 -8.55 -19.69 0.03
C ALA A 427 -7.36 -20.65 -0.03
N ASP A 428 -6.36 -20.28 -0.82
CA ASP A 428 -5.16 -21.09 -1.05
C ASP A 428 -4.35 -21.26 0.24
N GLN A 429 -4.06 -20.16 0.94
CA GLN A 429 -3.33 -20.20 2.22
C GLN A 429 -4.10 -20.98 3.30
N THR A 430 -5.42 -20.88 3.33
CA THR A 430 -6.27 -21.65 4.24
C THR A 430 -6.17 -23.13 3.95
N LEU A 431 -6.32 -23.53 2.69
CA LEU A 431 -6.29 -24.95 2.30
C LEU A 431 -4.92 -25.58 2.59
N GLN A 432 -3.82 -24.88 2.25
CA GLN A 432 -2.46 -25.31 2.55
C GLN A 432 -2.24 -25.52 4.06
N ALA A 433 -2.68 -24.57 4.90
CA ALA A 433 -2.55 -24.68 6.35
C ALA A 433 -3.34 -25.86 6.93
N LEU A 434 -4.59 -26.04 6.45
CA LEU A 434 -5.42 -27.18 6.87
C LEU A 434 -4.79 -28.52 6.47
N GLN A 435 -4.22 -28.62 5.28
CA GLN A 435 -3.51 -29.81 4.79
C GLN A 435 -2.25 -30.10 5.59
N ALA A 436 -1.57 -29.05 6.08
CA ALA A 436 -0.42 -29.15 7.00
C ALA A 436 -0.83 -29.44 8.45
N GLY A 437 -2.12 -29.66 8.74
CA GLY A 437 -2.63 -29.97 10.07
C GLY A 437 -2.70 -28.77 11.02
N LYS A 438 -2.60 -27.53 10.51
CA LYS A 438 -2.69 -26.32 11.33
C LYS A 438 -4.15 -25.87 11.47
N HIS A 439 -4.53 -25.44 12.70
CA HIS A 439 -5.79 -24.73 12.90
C HIS A 439 -5.73 -23.37 12.19
N VAL A 440 -6.85 -22.92 11.67
CA VAL A 440 -6.90 -21.69 10.84
C VAL A 440 -7.94 -20.72 11.35
N LEU A 441 -7.54 -19.49 11.66
CA LEU A 441 -8.41 -18.33 11.67
C LEU A 441 -8.07 -17.47 10.44
N VAL A 442 -9.01 -17.39 9.49
CA VAL A 442 -8.84 -16.59 8.29
C VAL A 442 -9.77 -15.39 8.31
N GLU A 443 -9.21 -14.19 8.03
CA GLU A 443 -10.06 -13.01 7.85
C GLU A 443 -11.04 -13.20 6.69
N LYS A 444 -12.17 -12.52 6.80
CA LYS A 444 -13.17 -12.56 5.74
C LYS A 444 -12.68 -11.77 4.48
N PRO A 445 -13.16 -12.08 3.30
CA PRO A 445 -13.96 -13.26 2.96
C PRO A 445 -13.12 -14.52 3.00
N LEU A 446 -13.75 -15.65 3.27
CA LEU A 446 -13.08 -16.96 3.25
C LEU A 446 -12.50 -17.27 1.88
N VAL A 447 -13.29 -17.02 0.83
CA VAL A 447 -12.92 -17.23 -0.58
C VAL A 447 -13.50 -16.13 -1.47
N LEU A 448 -13.03 -16.04 -2.72
CA LEU A 448 -13.59 -15.18 -3.76
C LEU A 448 -14.35 -15.95 -4.86
N ARG A 449 -14.19 -17.27 -4.94
CA ARG A 449 -14.78 -18.11 -6.00
C ARG A 449 -15.42 -19.36 -5.44
N THR A 450 -16.41 -19.89 -6.16
CA THR A 450 -17.15 -21.09 -5.75
C THR A 450 -16.24 -22.32 -5.68
N GLU A 451 -15.34 -22.48 -6.64
CA GLU A 451 -14.40 -23.61 -6.72
C GLU A 451 -13.48 -23.66 -5.50
N GLU A 452 -13.08 -22.51 -4.98
CA GLU A 452 -12.25 -22.38 -3.78
C GLU A 452 -13.02 -22.86 -2.52
N LEU A 453 -14.31 -22.51 -2.43
CA LEU A 453 -15.18 -22.97 -1.35
C LEU A 453 -15.38 -24.47 -1.41
N ASP A 454 -15.65 -25.01 -2.60
CA ASP A 454 -15.87 -26.44 -2.81
C ASP A 454 -14.60 -27.26 -2.47
N ALA A 455 -13.40 -26.72 -2.71
CA ALA A 455 -12.14 -27.34 -2.32
C ALA A 455 -12.00 -27.42 -0.78
N ILE A 456 -12.36 -26.36 -0.05
CA ILE A 456 -12.35 -26.36 1.42
C ILE A 456 -13.39 -27.35 1.96
N GLU A 457 -14.62 -27.38 1.42
CA GLU A 457 -15.63 -28.35 1.83
C GLU A 457 -15.17 -29.78 1.56
N SER A 458 -14.53 -30.03 0.41
CA SER A 458 -14.02 -31.36 0.05
C SER A 458 -12.95 -31.83 1.03
N PHE A 459 -12.08 -30.94 1.50
CA PHE A 459 -11.10 -31.26 2.54
C PHE A 459 -11.79 -31.78 3.82
N TYR A 460 -12.89 -31.15 4.25
CA TYR A 460 -13.60 -31.56 5.46
C TYR A 460 -14.48 -32.80 5.28
N ARG A 461 -14.84 -33.17 4.05
CA ARG A 461 -15.56 -34.42 3.76
C ARG A 461 -14.66 -35.66 3.82
N THR A 462 -13.35 -35.52 3.72
CA THR A 462 -12.41 -36.64 3.81
C THR A 462 -12.34 -37.14 5.28
N PRO A 463 -12.23 -38.47 5.53
CA PRO A 463 -12.13 -39.02 6.89
C PRO A 463 -10.88 -38.55 7.63
N GLY A 464 -10.91 -38.53 8.95
CA GLY A 464 -9.80 -38.21 9.86
C GLY A 464 -10.07 -36.96 10.71
N ASP A 465 -9.24 -36.78 11.73
CA ASP A 465 -9.29 -35.57 12.57
C ASP A 465 -8.94 -34.35 11.74
N LYS A 466 -9.73 -33.31 11.91
CA LYS A 466 -9.61 -32.10 11.12
C LYS A 466 -9.27 -30.88 11.97
N PRO A 467 -8.33 -30.05 11.52
CA PRO A 467 -8.05 -28.77 12.18
C PRO A 467 -9.30 -27.88 12.20
N VAL A 468 -9.41 -27.06 13.23
CA VAL A 468 -10.48 -26.06 13.33
C VAL A 468 -10.27 -24.98 12.29
N LEU A 469 -11.35 -24.63 11.55
CA LEU A 469 -11.42 -23.46 10.68
C LEU A 469 -12.38 -22.45 11.28
N LEU A 470 -11.92 -21.23 11.45
CA LEU A 470 -12.75 -20.09 11.82
C LEU A 470 -12.59 -18.97 10.80
N THR A 471 -13.68 -18.58 10.14
CA THR A 471 -13.71 -17.37 9.29
C THR A 471 -14.00 -16.15 10.15
N GLY A 472 -13.29 -15.05 9.92
CA GLY A 472 -13.36 -13.79 10.68
C GLY A 472 -14.72 -13.08 10.62
N PHE A 473 -15.81 -13.81 10.89
CA PHE A 473 -17.16 -13.27 11.02
C PHE A 473 -17.42 -12.74 12.43
N ASN A 474 -16.63 -11.77 12.82
CA ASN A 474 -16.55 -11.22 14.16
C ASN A 474 -17.87 -10.70 14.72
N ARG A 475 -18.85 -10.27 13.88
CA ARG A 475 -20.08 -9.59 14.35
C ARG A 475 -20.97 -10.45 15.23
N ARG A 476 -21.02 -11.76 15.01
CA ARG A 476 -21.78 -12.69 15.87
C ARG A 476 -21.23 -12.77 17.31
N PHE A 477 -19.95 -12.49 17.50
CA PHE A 477 -19.29 -12.47 18.81
C PHE A 477 -19.47 -11.15 19.54
N ALA A 478 -20.10 -10.14 18.92
CA ALA A 478 -20.42 -8.90 19.59
C ALA A 478 -21.43 -9.13 20.71
N PRO A 479 -21.29 -8.50 21.89
CA PRO A 479 -22.20 -8.70 23.02
C PRO A 479 -23.65 -8.35 22.67
N HIS A 480 -23.86 -7.37 21.80
CA HIS A 480 -25.18 -6.99 21.30
C HIS A 480 -25.80 -8.08 20.39
N ALA A 481 -25.01 -8.69 19.51
CA ALA A 481 -25.47 -9.76 18.62
C ALA A 481 -25.81 -11.02 19.42
N ARG A 482 -25.03 -11.35 20.44
CA ARG A 482 -25.31 -12.46 21.36
C ARG A 482 -26.60 -12.21 22.14
N ARG A 483 -26.75 -10.99 22.70
CA ARG A 483 -27.97 -10.61 23.39
C ARG A 483 -29.19 -10.67 22.47
N LEU A 484 -29.04 -10.23 21.22
CA LEU A 484 -30.07 -10.32 20.20
C LEU A 484 -30.43 -11.80 19.91
N LYS A 485 -29.42 -12.67 19.77
CA LYS A 485 -29.63 -14.13 19.58
C LYS A 485 -30.44 -14.75 20.72
N GLU A 486 -30.08 -14.50 21.98
CA GLU A 486 -30.84 -14.95 23.16
C GLU A 486 -32.32 -14.52 23.08
N LEU A 487 -32.59 -13.30 22.62
CA LEU A 487 -33.94 -12.77 22.52
C LEU A 487 -34.76 -13.42 21.38
N VAL A 488 -34.13 -13.86 20.30
CA VAL A 488 -34.82 -14.47 19.15
C VAL A 488 -34.86 -16.01 19.22
N ASP A 489 -34.04 -16.66 20.05
CA ASP A 489 -34.04 -18.13 20.17
C ASP A 489 -35.33 -18.71 20.76
N SER A 490 -36.02 -17.91 21.56
CA SER A 490 -37.32 -18.30 22.14
C SER A 490 -38.51 -17.98 21.25
N ARG A 491 -38.28 -17.61 19.95
CA ARG A 491 -39.37 -17.27 19.03
C ARG A 491 -40.25 -18.47 18.68
N SER A 492 -41.51 -18.18 18.42
CA SER A 492 -42.49 -19.18 17.96
C SER A 492 -42.78 -19.05 16.45
N ASN A 493 -42.47 -17.93 15.85
CA ASN A 493 -42.73 -17.64 14.42
C ASN A 493 -41.45 -17.28 13.67
N PRO A 494 -41.45 -17.41 12.35
CA PRO A 494 -40.42 -16.83 11.49
C PRO A 494 -40.28 -15.32 11.74
N MET A 495 -39.10 -14.79 11.46
CA MET A 495 -38.80 -13.38 11.67
C MET A 495 -38.44 -12.64 10.38
N ILE A 496 -38.62 -11.33 10.37
CA ILE A 496 -38.13 -10.45 9.33
C ILE A 496 -36.93 -9.68 9.90
N LEU A 497 -35.82 -9.73 9.14
CA LEU A 497 -34.58 -9.02 9.48
C LEU A 497 -34.29 -7.96 8.38
N ASN A 498 -34.19 -6.72 8.75
CA ASN A 498 -33.80 -5.64 7.85
C ASN A 498 -32.46 -5.06 8.28
N TYR A 499 -31.45 -5.21 7.46
CA TYR A 499 -30.12 -4.65 7.70
C TYR A 499 -29.81 -3.53 6.72
N ARG A 500 -29.38 -2.40 7.21
CA ARG A 500 -28.85 -1.29 6.42
C ARG A 500 -27.38 -1.10 6.72
N MET A 501 -26.56 -1.14 5.67
CA MET A 501 -25.14 -0.81 5.71
C MET A 501 -24.91 0.49 4.94
N ASN A 502 -24.72 1.61 5.63
CA ASN A 502 -24.24 2.88 5.08
C ASN A 502 -22.72 2.84 5.04
N ALA A 503 -22.16 2.20 4.02
CA ALA A 503 -20.74 1.86 3.97
C ALA A 503 -19.83 3.05 3.64
N GLY A 504 -20.40 4.11 3.04
CA GLY A 504 -19.69 5.27 2.55
C GLY A 504 -18.91 5.03 1.26
N TYR A 505 -18.55 6.10 0.58
CA TYR A 505 -17.80 6.05 -0.67
C TYR A 505 -16.38 5.49 -0.48
N LEU A 506 -15.96 4.65 -1.40
CA LEU A 506 -14.61 4.14 -1.56
C LEU A 506 -14.16 4.38 -3.00
N PRO A 507 -12.99 5.03 -3.26
CA PRO A 507 -12.48 5.22 -4.61
C PRO A 507 -12.37 3.91 -5.39
N LEU A 508 -12.79 3.92 -6.66
CA LEU A 508 -12.86 2.70 -7.49
C LEU A 508 -11.50 2.13 -7.89
N ASP A 509 -10.43 2.91 -7.74
CA ASP A 509 -9.05 2.51 -7.94
C ASP A 509 -8.43 1.79 -6.72
N THR A 510 -9.19 1.62 -5.64
CA THR A 510 -8.70 0.87 -4.47
C THR A 510 -8.65 -0.63 -4.76
N TRP A 511 -7.75 -1.33 -4.07
CA TRP A 511 -7.58 -2.78 -4.23
C TRP A 511 -8.86 -3.60 -3.95
N TYR A 512 -9.82 -3.06 -3.19
CA TYR A 512 -11.11 -3.71 -2.95
C TYR A 512 -11.89 -3.98 -4.23
N HIS A 513 -11.76 -3.11 -5.25
CA HIS A 513 -12.43 -3.21 -6.54
C HIS A 513 -11.60 -3.94 -7.61
N THR A 514 -10.43 -4.50 -7.23
CA THR A 514 -9.59 -5.30 -8.11
C THR A 514 -9.82 -6.80 -7.87
N HIS A 515 -9.16 -7.64 -8.69
CA HIS A 515 -9.14 -9.09 -8.49
C HIS A 515 -8.59 -9.52 -7.12
N GLU A 516 -7.75 -8.69 -6.46
CA GLU A 516 -7.24 -8.97 -5.12
C GLU A 516 -8.31 -8.85 -4.03
N GLY A 517 -9.32 -7.99 -4.25
CA GLY A 517 -10.32 -7.63 -3.25
C GLY A 517 -11.67 -8.32 -3.43
N GLY A 518 -12.06 -8.62 -4.69
CA GLY A 518 -13.34 -9.26 -5.02
C GLY A 518 -14.58 -8.39 -4.78
N GLY A 519 -14.42 -7.06 -4.62
CA GLY A 519 -15.52 -6.14 -4.38
C GLY A 519 -16.00 -6.06 -2.94
N ARG A 520 -16.94 -5.15 -2.68
CA ARG A 520 -17.42 -4.87 -1.32
C ARG A 520 -18.49 -5.85 -0.84
N ASN A 521 -19.20 -6.49 -1.75
CA ASN A 521 -20.16 -7.55 -1.37
C ASN A 521 -19.42 -8.69 -0.68
N LEU A 522 -18.42 -9.31 -1.33
CA LEU A 522 -17.61 -10.37 -0.73
C LEU A 522 -16.77 -9.83 0.43
N GLY A 523 -16.12 -8.68 0.28
CA GLY A 523 -15.17 -8.13 1.25
C GLY A 523 -15.79 -7.49 2.50
N GLU A 524 -17.08 -7.14 2.52
CA GLU A 524 -17.71 -6.50 3.68
C GLU A 524 -19.13 -7.04 3.97
N ALA A 525 -20.01 -7.16 2.96
CA ALA A 525 -21.39 -7.59 3.20
C ALA A 525 -21.49 -9.06 3.68
N CYS A 526 -20.48 -9.88 3.43
CA CYS A 526 -20.42 -11.27 3.92
C CYS A 526 -20.61 -11.39 5.45
N HIS A 527 -20.18 -10.41 6.22
CA HIS A 527 -20.45 -10.34 7.65
C HIS A 527 -21.95 -10.32 7.99
N ILE A 528 -22.74 -9.67 7.13
CA ILE A 528 -24.17 -9.51 7.37
C ILE A 528 -24.91 -10.81 7.04
N TYR A 529 -24.49 -11.48 5.98
CA TYR A 529 -25.04 -12.81 5.65
C TYR A 529 -24.73 -13.82 6.75
N ASP A 530 -23.52 -13.78 7.33
CA ASP A 530 -23.17 -14.58 8.50
C ASP A 530 -24.08 -14.26 9.69
N LEU A 531 -24.32 -12.98 9.98
CA LEU A 531 -25.18 -12.57 11.07
C LEU A 531 -26.64 -13.06 10.86
N PHE A 532 -27.15 -13.03 9.63
CA PHE A 532 -28.47 -13.56 9.30
C PHE A 532 -28.55 -15.07 9.54
N VAL A 533 -27.53 -15.82 9.09
CA VAL A 533 -27.43 -17.27 9.35
C VAL A 533 -27.36 -17.56 10.86
N TYR A 534 -26.58 -16.78 11.60
CA TYR A 534 -26.45 -16.92 13.05
C TYR A 534 -27.77 -16.67 13.77
N LEU A 535 -28.47 -15.58 13.44
CA LEU A 535 -29.73 -15.22 14.13
C LEU A 535 -30.87 -16.18 13.80
N THR A 536 -31.00 -16.58 12.54
CA THR A 536 -32.05 -17.54 12.12
C THR A 536 -31.76 -18.95 12.61
N GLY A 537 -30.47 -19.36 12.63
CA GLY A 537 -30.08 -20.74 12.86
C GLY A 537 -30.56 -21.71 11.77
N SER A 538 -30.95 -21.18 10.60
CA SER A 538 -31.62 -21.88 9.51
C SER A 538 -30.83 -21.83 8.21
N ARG A 539 -31.14 -22.74 7.27
CA ARG A 539 -30.52 -22.76 5.93
C ARG A 539 -31.19 -21.76 4.99
N ALA A 540 -30.40 -21.09 4.17
CA ALA A 540 -30.91 -20.24 3.09
C ALA A 540 -31.42 -21.10 1.93
N VAL A 541 -32.64 -20.83 1.45
CA VAL A 541 -33.29 -21.55 0.34
C VAL A 541 -33.46 -20.72 -0.91
N ALA A 542 -33.41 -19.39 -0.80
CA ALA A 542 -33.42 -18.48 -1.98
C ALA A 542 -32.68 -17.22 -1.69
N VAL A 543 -32.03 -16.69 -2.71
CA VAL A 543 -31.29 -15.41 -2.70
C VAL A 543 -31.72 -14.61 -3.93
N SER A 544 -32.04 -13.33 -3.74
CA SER A 544 -32.21 -12.35 -4.83
C SER A 544 -31.41 -11.09 -4.54
N ALA A 545 -30.95 -10.40 -5.56
CA ALA A 545 -30.21 -9.15 -5.44
C ALA A 545 -30.45 -8.24 -6.65
N GLU A 546 -30.56 -6.96 -6.36
CA GLU A 546 -30.72 -5.90 -7.37
C GLU A 546 -29.80 -4.73 -7.03
N ALA A 547 -29.13 -4.17 -8.03
CA ALA A 547 -28.24 -3.02 -7.90
C ALA A 547 -28.79 -1.79 -8.59
N ILE A 548 -28.43 -0.62 -8.08
CA ILE A 548 -28.69 0.63 -8.79
C ILE A 548 -27.85 0.71 -10.08
N ARG A 549 -28.28 1.55 -11.01
CA ARG A 549 -27.52 1.93 -12.21
C ARG A 549 -27.02 3.36 -12.05
N PRO A 550 -25.76 3.58 -11.62
CA PRO A 550 -25.22 4.92 -11.46
C PRO A 550 -25.18 5.66 -12.80
N SER A 551 -25.56 6.95 -12.79
CA SER A 551 -25.52 7.81 -13.98
C SER A 551 -24.11 8.30 -14.32
N THR A 552 -23.16 8.14 -13.40
CA THR A 552 -21.76 8.59 -13.55
C THR A 552 -20.81 7.47 -13.15
N GLY A 553 -19.54 7.54 -13.60
CA GLY A 553 -18.48 6.61 -13.20
C GLY A 553 -17.94 6.81 -11.78
N HIS A 554 -18.58 7.64 -10.95
CA HIS A 554 -18.13 7.91 -9.59
C HIS A 554 -18.47 6.76 -8.63
N TYR A 555 -19.65 6.17 -8.76
CA TYR A 555 -20.10 5.03 -7.95
C TYR A 555 -20.11 3.74 -8.75
N SER A 556 -19.81 2.62 -8.08
CA SER A 556 -20.05 1.28 -8.63
C SER A 556 -21.47 0.80 -8.31
N SER A 557 -22.09 0.09 -9.25
CA SER A 557 -23.36 -0.62 -8.99
C SER A 557 -23.19 -1.67 -7.91
N SER A 558 -22.08 -2.41 -7.90
CA SER A 558 -21.77 -3.46 -6.90
C SER A 558 -21.57 -2.95 -5.47
N ASP A 559 -21.41 -1.62 -5.29
CA ASP A 559 -21.35 -0.99 -3.97
C ASP A 559 -22.71 -0.45 -3.49
N ASN A 560 -23.78 -0.64 -4.28
CA ASN A 560 -25.09 -0.04 -4.05
C ASN A 560 -26.19 -1.01 -4.48
N PHE A 561 -26.58 -1.89 -3.57
CA PHE A 561 -27.51 -2.97 -3.88
C PHE A 561 -28.45 -3.30 -2.73
N VAL A 562 -29.52 -4.01 -3.04
CA VAL A 562 -30.41 -4.66 -2.09
C VAL A 562 -30.36 -6.17 -2.35
N ALA A 563 -30.16 -6.95 -1.30
CA ALA A 563 -30.22 -8.41 -1.35
C ALA A 563 -31.31 -8.93 -0.40
N THR A 564 -32.04 -9.96 -0.82
CA THR A 564 -33.06 -10.62 0.00
C THR A 564 -32.76 -12.11 0.08
N ILE A 565 -32.78 -12.66 1.29
CA ILE A 565 -32.49 -14.06 1.59
C ILE A 565 -33.72 -14.66 2.29
N ARG A 566 -34.22 -15.78 1.77
CA ARG A 566 -35.29 -16.58 2.40
C ARG A 566 -34.67 -17.81 3.03
N PHE A 567 -35.06 -18.08 4.27
CA PHE A 567 -34.61 -19.22 5.06
C PHE A 567 -35.63 -20.35 5.13
N GLU A 568 -35.17 -21.55 5.46
CA GLU A 568 -35.98 -22.80 5.54
C GLU A 568 -37.05 -22.71 6.62
N ASP A 569 -36.75 -22.03 7.76
CA ASP A 569 -37.70 -21.77 8.84
C ASP A 569 -38.81 -20.76 8.48
N GLY A 570 -38.81 -20.25 7.25
CA GLY A 570 -39.73 -19.23 6.76
C GLY A 570 -39.29 -17.79 7.02
N SER A 571 -38.17 -17.54 7.72
CA SER A 571 -37.64 -16.21 7.98
C SER A 571 -37.15 -15.56 6.70
N LEU A 572 -37.23 -14.21 6.66
CA LEU A 572 -36.83 -13.39 5.54
C LEU A 572 -35.83 -12.31 6.00
N ALA A 573 -34.70 -12.23 5.35
CA ALA A 573 -33.69 -11.20 5.64
C ALA A 573 -33.44 -10.30 4.41
N THR A 574 -33.29 -8.99 4.64
CA THR A 574 -33.00 -8.01 3.61
C THR A 574 -31.77 -7.18 4.02
N LEU A 575 -30.84 -7.05 3.10
CA LEU A 575 -29.67 -6.16 3.22
C LEU A 575 -29.80 -5.01 2.21
N THR A 576 -29.83 -3.78 2.70
CA THR A 576 -29.53 -2.59 1.89
C THR A 576 -28.09 -2.20 2.12
N TYR A 577 -27.23 -2.37 1.11
CA TYR A 577 -25.83 -1.98 1.13
C TYR A 577 -25.63 -0.77 0.23
N THR A 578 -25.05 0.33 0.75
CA THR A 578 -24.88 1.54 -0.06
C THR A 578 -23.61 2.33 0.27
N ALA A 579 -22.98 2.83 -0.79
CA ALA A 579 -21.90 3.80 -0.75
C ALA A 579 -22.38 5.25 -0.94
N LEU A 580 -23.69 5.46 -1.20
CA LEU A 580 -24.29 6.78 -1.49
C LEU A 580 -24.53 7.61 -0.23
N GLY A 581 -24.53 6.97 0.95
CA GLY A 581 -24.95 7.63 2.17
C GLY A 581 -23.91 8.58 2.75
N SER A 582 -24.37 9.52 3.56
CA SER A 582 -23.50 10.45 4.29
C SER A 582 -22.73 9.75 5.41
N PRO A 583 -21.43 10.02 5.60
CA PRO A 583 -20.66 9.51 6.74
C PRO A 583 -21.11 10.08 8.09
N SER A 584 -21.94 11.13 8.12
CA SER A 584 -22.56 11.64 9.35
C SER A 584 -23.74 10.83 9.85
N HIS A 585 -24.26 9.89 9.03
CA HIS A 585 -25.33 8.97 9.41
C HIS A 585 -24.75 7.66 9.94
N ALA A 586 -25.48 7.00 10.86
CA ALA A 586 -25.08 5.72 11.44
C ALA A 586 -24.71 4.70 10.36
N LYS A 587 -23.59 4.00 10.56
CA LYS A 587 -23.09 3.05 9.55
C LYS A 587 -23.97 1.82 9.45
N GLU A 588 -24.34 1.20 10.57
CA GLU A 588 -25.00 -0.10 10.63
C GLU A 588 -26.29 -0.03 11.46
N LEU A 589 -27.39 -0.49 10.89
CA LEU A 589 -28.69 -0.63 11.59
C LEU A 589 -29.31 -1.98 11.23
N LEU A 590 -29.66 -2.76 12.24
CA LEU A 590 -30.44 -4.00 12.08
C LEU A 590 -31.74 -3.87 12.87
N GLU A 591 -32.85 -4.12 12.22
CA GLU A 591 -34.18 -4.26 12.80
C GLU A 591 -34.66 -5.71 12.65
N VAL A 592 -35.14 -6.31 13.73
CA VAL A 592 -35.69 -7.66 13.74
C VAL A 592 -37.13 -7.62 14.26
N TYR A 593 -38.05 -8.06 13.44
CA TYR A 593 -39.49 -8.14 13.74
C TYR A 593 -39.86 -9.61 14.04
N VAL A 594 -40.30 -9.89 15.26
CA VAL A 594 -40.58 -11.25 15.71
C VAL A 594 -41.57 -11.27 16.87
N ASP A 595 -42.64 -12.06 16.80
CA ASP A 595 -43.60 -12.31 17.87
C ASP A 595 -44.06 -11.05 18.62
N GLY A 596 -44.48 -10.01 17.90
CA GLY A 596 -44.96 -8.74 18.47
C GLY A 596 -43.84 -7.86 19.06
N ARG A 597 -42.57 -8.17 18.84
CA ARG A 597 -41.41 -7.42 19.30
C ARG A 597 -40.66 -6.80 18.11
N VAL A 598 -40.07 -5.66 18.33
CA VAL A 598 -39.07 -5.07 17.44
C VAL A 598 -37.75 -4.95 18.22
N LEU A 599 -36.68 -5.54 17.66
CA LEU A 599 -35.34 -5.49 18.22
C LEU A 599 -34.49 -4.64 17.28
N GLU A 600 -33.95 -3.52 17.77
CA GLU A 600 -33.17 -2.57 16.97
C GLU A 600 -31.74 -2.54 17.47
N LEU A 601 -30.78 -2.93 16.61
CA LEU A 601 -29.35 -2.84 16.88
C LEU A 601 -28.72 -1.73 16.06
N ASN A 602 -28.21 -0.68 16.73
CA ASN A 602 -27.60 0.48 16.12
C ASN A 602 -26.09 0.50 16.38
N ASP A 603 -25.28 0.44 15.31
CA ASP A 603 -23.81 0.54 15.27
C ASP A 603 -23.07 -0.32 16.31
N TYR A 604 -23.65 -1.45 16.77
CA TYR A 604 -23.07 -2.29 17.84
C TYR A 604 -22.75 -1.52 19.12
N ARG A 605 -23.58 -0.53 19.41
CA ARG A 605 -23.54 0.31 20.64
C ARG A 605 -24.82 0.27 21.43
N ASP A 606 -25.95 0.16 20.74
CA ASP A 606 -27.26 0.25 21.35
C ASP A 606 -28.18 -0.83 20.75
N LEU A 607 -28.64 -1.74 21.59
CA LEU A 607 -29.68 -2.71 21.29
C LEU A 607 -30.94 -2.32 22.07
N CYS A 608 -31.96 -1.86 21.36
CA CYS A 608 -33.26 -1.53 21.90
C CYS A 608 -34.24 -2.69 21.70
N VAL A 609 -35.13 -2.86 22.67
CA VAL A 609 -36.19 -3.90 22.64
C VAL A 609 -37.55 -3.20 22.82
N HIS A 610 -38.40 -3.32 21.80
CA HIS A 610 -39.78 -2.80 21.83
C HIS A 610 -40.78 -3.94 21.89
N GLY A 611 -41.91 -3.72 22.55
CA GLY A 611 -42.97 -4.72 22.69
C GLY A 611 -42.70 -5.80 23.74
N SER A 612 -41.66 -5.65 24.57
CA SER A 612 -41.34 -6.59 25.66
C SER A 612 -40.68 -5.87 26.86
N LYS A 613 -40.75 -6.54 28.03
CA LYS A 613 -40.01 -6.10 29.23
C LYS A 613 -38.55 -6.53 29.25
N ALA A 614 -38.10 -7.29 28.23
CA ALA A 614 -36.72 -7.72 28.14
C ALA A 614 -35.79 -6.52 27.96
N ARG A 615 -34.63 -6.57 28.63
CA ARG A 615 -33.67 -5.49 28.55
C ARG A 615 -32.79 -5.65 27.31
N GLY A 616 -32.61 -4.56 26.59
CA GLY A 616 -31.59 -4.42 25.57
C GLY A 616 -30.16 -4.32 26.15
N LEU A 617 -29.22 -3.79 25.38
CA LEU A 617 -27.82 -3.61 25.79
C LEU A 617 -27.29 -2.32 25.21
N LYS A 618 -26.62 -1.52 26.05
CA LYS A 618 -25.96 -0.29 25.62
C LYS A 618 -24.51 -0.27 26.09
N THR A 619 -23.59 0.05 25.17
CA THR A 619 -22.16 0.18 25.47
C THR A 619 -21.67 1.61 25.17
N ARG A 620 -20.60 2.01 25.85
CA ARG A 620 -19.99 3.34 25.60
C ARG A 620 -19.25 3.41 24.28
N ARG A 621 -18.76 2.28 23.77
CA ARG A 621 -17.99 2.15 22.55
C ARG A 621 -18.61 1.11 21.64
N VAL A 622 -18.27 1.19 20.34
CA VAL A 622 -18.63 0.15 19.37
C VAL A 622 -17.89 -1.14 19.72
N GLU A 623 -18.65 -2.22 19.90
CA GLU A 623 -18.14 -3.55 20.27
C GLU A 623 -18.55 -4.55 19.18
N LYS A 624 -17.61 -4.92 18.31
CA LYS A 624 -17.88 -5.81 17.15
C LYS A 624 -17.36 -7.24 17.30
N GLY A 625 -16.92 -7.64 18.50
CA GLY A 625 -16.63 -9.03 18.82
C GLY A 625 -15.23 -9.55 18.47
N HIS A 626 -14.33 -8.77 17.90
CA HIS A 626 -13.01 -9.25 17.47
C HIS A 626 -12.15 -9.87 18.61
N LEU A 627 -12.28 -9.37 19.82
CA LEU A 627 -11.54 -9.94 20.97
C LEU A 627 -12.13 -11.30 21.34
N GLN A 628 -13.46 -11.38 21.42
CA GLN A 628 -14.16 -12.59 21.82
C GLN A 628 -14.01 -13.71 20.79
N GLU A 629 -13.98 -13.39 19.51
CA GLU A 629 -13.67 -14.31 18.42
C GLU A 629 -12.33 -15.03 18.64
N LEU A 630 -11.29 -14.28 19.01
CA LEU A 630 -9.98 -14.84 19.34
C LEU A 630 -10.02 -15.71 20.60
N VAL A 631 -10.76 -15.30 21.64
CA VAL A 631 -10.90 -16.10 22.87
C VAL A 631 -11.50 -17.45 22.54
N GLU A 632 -12.63 -17.48 21.84
CA GLU A 632 -13.34 -18.72 21.52
C GLU A 632 -12.58 -19.63 20.57
N PHE A 633 -11.82 -19.07 19.64
CA PHE A 633 -10.93 -19.86 18.78
C PHE A 633 -9.88 -20.61 19.60
N ALA A 634 -9.24 -19.94 20.57
CA ALA A 634 -8.23 -20.59 21.41
C ALA A 634 -8.84 -21.64 22.36
N GLU A 635 -9.98 -21.31 22.99
CA GLU A 635 -10.69 -22.22 23.90
C GLU A 635 -11.15 -23.48 23.18
N THR A 636 -11.74 -23.35 21.99
CA THR A 636 -12.17 -24.51 21.18
C THR A 636 -11.01 -25.45 20.85
N ILE A 637 -9.84 -24.91 20.54
CA ILE A 637 -8.66 -25.75 20.23
C ILE A 637 -8.10 -26.41 21.50
N ALA A 638 -8.11 -25.70 22.62
CA ALA A 638 -7.59 -26.22 23.89
C ALA A 638 -8.50 -27.31 24.50
N ASP A 639 -9.80 -27.07 24.45
CA ASP A 639 -10.80 -27.92 25.15
C ASP A 639 -11.39 -29.00 24.23
N GLY A 640 -11.21 -28.93 22.91
CA GLY A 640 -11.76 -29.89 21.93
C GLY A 640 -13.29 -29.82 21.81
N GLY A 641 -13.88 -28.64 22.00
CA GLY A 641 -15.32 -28.42 21.94
C GLY A 641 -15.91 -28.17 20.54
N ASP A 642 -17.18 -27.78 20.50
CA ASP A 642 -17.86 -27.36 19.28
C ASP A 642 -17.20 -26.09 18.69
N TRP A 643 -17.13 -26.03 17.38
CA TRP A 643 -16.56 -24.87 16.71
C TRP A 643 -17.36 -23.59 16.98
N PRO A 644 -16.72 -22.44 17.22
CA PRO A 644 -17.39 -21.18 17.51
C PRO A 644 -18.35 -20.76 16.41
N ILE A 645 -18.01 -21.12 15.16
CA ILE A 645 -18.88 -21.05 14.00
C ILE A 645 -18.90 -22.45 13.35
N PRO A 646 -20.00 -23.16 13.38
CA PRO A 646 -20.11 -24.45 12.70
C PRO A 646 -19.76 -24.33 11.22
N LEU A 647 -19.04 -25.30 10.67
CA LEU A 647 -18.56 -25.25 9.27
C LEU A 647 -19.71 -24.94 8.28
N TRP A 648 -20.86 -25.56 8.44
CA TRP A 648 -21.99 -25.35 7.55
C TRP A 648 -22.49 -23.90 7.52
N GLN A 649 -22.35 -23.14 8.63
CA GLN A 649 -22.72 -21.73 8.70
C GLN A 649 -21.71 -20.86 7.97
N GLN A 650 -20.41 -21.12 8.13
CA GLN A 650 -19.34 -20.42 7.42
C GLN A 650 -19.49 -20.60 5.91
N VAL A 651 -19.70 -21.83 5.49
CA VAL A 651 -19.93 -22.18 4.08
C VAL A 651 -21.18 -21.50 3.55
N GLN A 652 -22.29 -21.55 4.27
CA GLN A 652 -23.54 -20.96 3.83
C GLN A 652 -23.45 -19.42 3.71
N ALA A 653 -22.89 -18.74 4.70
CA ALA A 653 -22.69 -17.30 4.64
C ALA A 653 -21.84 -16.90 3.41
N THR A 654 -20.80 -17.66 3.14
CA THR A 654 -19.94 -17.49 1.98
C THR A 654 -20.67 -17.76 0.66
N ARG A 655 -21.47 -18.84 0.58
CA ARG A 655 -22.30 -19.16 -0.60
C ARG A 655 -23.35 -18.08 -0.89
N ILE A 656 -23.99 -17.52 0.15
CA ILE A 656 -24.91 -16.39 -0.02
C ILE A 656 -24.16 -15.20 -0.65
N ALA A 657 -22.98 -14.88 -0.14
CA ALA A 657 -22.18 -13.77 -0.66
C ALA A 657 -21.79 -13.98 -2.14
N LEU A 658 -21.35 -15.19 -2.52
CA LEU A 658 -21.01 -15.57 -3.90
C LEU A 658 -22.24 -15.51 -4.80
N GLU A 659 -23.40 -15.97 -4.35
CA GLU A 659 -24.64 -15.94 -5.14
C GLU A 659 -25.16 -14.51 -5.35
N VAL A 660 -25.07 -13.66 -4.33
CA VAL A 660 -25.36 -12.22 -4.49
C VAL A 660 -24.42 -11.60 -5.51
N ASP A 661 -23.12 -11.87 -5.43
CA ASP A 661 -22.13 -11.32 -6.36
C ASP A 661 -22.42 -11.74 -7.81
N ARG A 662 -22.74 -13.01 -8.03
CA ARG A 662 -23.14 -13.55 -9.33
C ARG A 662 -24.38 -12.82 -9.89
N LYS A 663 -25.40 -12.55 -9.06
CA LYS A 663 -26.61 -11.83 -9.49
C LYS A 663 -26.34 -10.36 -9.81
N LEU A 664 -25.50 -9.70 -9.01
CA LEU A 664 -25.10 -8.31 -9.27
C LEU A 664 -24.32 -8.17 -10.57
N SER A 665 -23.45 -9.14 -10.90
CA SER A 665 -22.70 -9.19 -12.17
C SER A 665 -23.64 -9.38 -13.36
N ALA A 666 -24.62 -10.26 -13.26
CA ALA A 666 -25.63 -10.49 -14.30
C ALA A 666 -26.52 -9.25 -14.57
N CYS A 667 -26.80 -8.45 -13.54
CA CYS A 667 -27.54 -7.18 -13.70
C CYS A 667 -26.76 -6.11 -14.48
N GLY A 668 -25.41 -6.17 -14.47
CA GLY A 668 -24.52 -5.28 -15.23
C GLY A 668 -24.41 -5.61 -16.71
N GLU A 669 -24.62 -6.87 -17.09
CA GLU A 669 -24.50 -7.36 -18.47
C GLU A 669 -25.83 -7.37 -19.26
N SER A 670 -26.98 -7.09 -18.62
CA SER A 670 -28.26 -7.04 -19.33
C SER A 670 -28.24 -5.90 -20.36
N SER A 671 -28.19 -6.32 -21.64
CA SER A 671 -28.33 -5.51 -22.85
C SER A 671 -29.47 -4.48 -22.74
N PRO A 672 -29.39 -3.33 -23.47
CA PRO A 672 -30.46 -2.33 -23.55
C PRO A 672 -31.64 -2.84 -24.39
N GLY A 673 -32.27 -3.94 -24.01
CA GLY A 673 -33.32 -4.63 -24.76
C GLY A 673 -34.42 -5.30 -23.92
N ALA A 674 -34.32 -5.29 -22.58
CA ALA A 674 -35.45 -5.71 -21.76
C ALA A 674 -36.49 -4.61 -21.78
N GLU A 675 -37.67 -4.85 -22.41
CA GLU A 675 -38.79 -3.93 -22.39
C GLU A 675 -39.15 -3.60 -20.93
N PRO A 676 -39.30 -2.31 -20.59
CA PRO A 676 -39.74 -1.91 -19.26
C PRO A 676 -41.15 -2.50 -19.04
N VAL A 677 -41.35 -3.12 -17.87
CA VAL A 677 -42.69 -3.52 -17.41
C VAL A 677 -43.50 -2.25 -17.28
N VAL A 678 -44.32 -1.93 -18.30
CA VAL A 678 -45.23 -0.82 -18.26
C VAL A 678 -46.40 -1.21 -17.36
N LEU A 679 -46.38 -0.70 -16.14
CA LEU A 679 -47.57 -0.74 -15.29
C LEU A 679 -48.61 0.14 -15.93
N ARG A 680 -49.60 -0.43 -16.61
CA ARG A 680 -50.80 0.32 -17.08
C ARG A 680 -51.55 0.81 -15.84
N GLN A 681 -51.72 2.12 -15.73
CA GLN A 681 -52.68 2.68 -14.82
C GLN A 681 -54.05 2.12 -15.21
N ALA A 682 -54.69 1.42 -14.27
CA ALA A 682 -56.10 1.11 -14.43
C ALA A 682 -56.89 2.42 -14.42
N SER A 683 -57.64 2.65 -15.48
CA SER A 683 -58.56 3.76 -15.64
C SER A 683 -59.74 3.66 -14.68
#